data_4722111709d0c73d77efd66214423a34
#
_entry.id   4722111709d0c73d77efd66214423a34
#
_cell.length_a   1.000
_cell.length_b   1.000
_cell.length_c   1.000
_cell.angle_alpha   90.00
_cell.angle_beta   90.00
_cell.angle_gamma   90.00
#
_symmetry.space_group_name_H-M   'P 1'
#
loop_
_entity.id
_entity.type
_entity.pdbx_description
1 polymer ?
#
loop_
_entity_poly.entity_id
_entity_poly.type
_entity_poly.pdbx_seq_one_letter_code
_entity_poly.pdbx_strand_id
1 'polypeptide(L)'
;MKKAALAAPAPIDATRWLKRADGIPVIAEIKRASPSKGHLSDIPDPAALAREYEKGGASAISVLTEGRKFLGSLDDFDKVRAAVHIPVLRKDFIVTDYQIYEARAHGADLVLLIVAALDDAQLKHLLDLAHELSMTVLVETHTREEIERACQAGAKVIGINARNLKNLKVDVNKYNELAADLPDDVIKVAESGVFGAVEVEDYARAGADAVLVGEGVATADDHELAVERLVKAGAQVKASETTPLSEHQGPYWGQFGGRYVPEALITALDELERVYTQAKADPEFHKEFMTLQQRYVGRPSPLTEAPRFAALVKEKTGLDARIFLKREDLNHTGAHKINNALGQALLVKRMGKTRVIAETGAGQHGVATATVCAMLGLKCRIYMGQIDARRQALNVARMRMLGAEVVEVTLGDKILKDAINEALRDWVTNVKDTHYLLGTVAGPHPFPAMVRDFQKIIGEEAKQQLQDWYGIDHPDAICACVGGGSNAIGVMNAFLDDDRVNLYGYEAGGNGPESGQHAIRFAPGTGQLGMCQGAKSYLLETDEGQTLDTYSISAGLDYASVGPEHAWLKDIGRVNYSWATDEEAMNAFRDLSQSEGIIPAIESSHAVAGAYKAAADLKAKGYNKAVMIVNISGRGDKDMATAGKWFGYLTDDQAAALDVAGAHGDTVA
;
A
#
# COMPACT_ATOMS: atom_id res chain seq x y z
N MET A 1 -27.60 -46.37 -12.60
CA MET A 1 -26.88 -45.10 -12.50
C MET A 1 -26.13 -44.77 -13.81
N LYS A 2 -25.21 -45.60 -14.34
CA LYS A 2 -24.43 -45.34 -15.57
C LYS A 2 -25.31 -44.91 -16.78
N LYS A 3 -26.43 -45.59 -17.04
CA LYS A 3 -27.33 -45.20 -18.14
C LYS A 3 -27.96 -43.82 -17.94
N ALA A 4 -28.29 -43.45 -16.71
CA ALA A 4 -28.82 -42.13 -16.38
C ALA A 4 -27.76 -41.03 -16.55
N ALA A 5 -26.53 -41.31 -16.12
CA ALA A 5 -25.39 -40.39 -16.31
C ALA A 5 -25.11 -40.07 -17.78
N LEU A 6 -25.15 -41.10 -18.64
CA LEU A 6 -24.95 -40.94 -20.08
C LEU A 6 -26.11 -40.24 -20.80
N ALA A 7 -27.30 -40.23 -20.21
CA ALA A 7 -28.48 -39.55 -20.74
C ALA A 7 -28.66 -38.12 -20.21
N ALA A 8 -27.90 -37.73 -19.21
CA ALA A 8 -27.97 -36.38 -18.64
C ALA A 8 -27.45 -35.29 -19.64
N PRO A 9 -27.98 -34.06 -19.61
CA PRO A 9 -27.48 -32.96 -20.44
C PRO A 9 -25.96 -32.77 -20.28
N ALA A 10 -25.25 -32.30 -21.30
CA ALA A 10 -23.82 -32.08 -21.21
C ALA A 10 -23.45 -31.14 -20.03
N PRO A 11 -22.38 -31.44 -19.26
CA PRO A 11 -21.97 -30.57 -18.17
C PRO A 11 -21.38 -29.25 -18.70
N ILE A 12 -21.46 -28.21 -17.89
CA ILE A 12 -20.81 -26.93 -18.14
C ILE A 12 -19.30 -27.10 -17.89
N ASP A 13 -18.49 -26.69 -18.86
CA ASP A 13 -17.02 -26.66 -18.67
C ASP A 13 -16.66 -25.61 -17.63
N ALA A 14 -16.40 -26.05 -16.40
CA ALA A 14 -16.10 -25.16 -15.28
C ALA A 14 -14.70 -24.51 -15.37
N THR A 15 -13.77 -25.03 -16.17
CA THR A 15 -12.43 -24.46 -16.29
C THR A 15 -12.46 -23.02 -16.76
N ARG A 16 -13.40 -22.68 -17.65
CA ARG A 16 -13.63 -21.31 -18.14
C ARG A 16 -14.23 -20.36 -17.10
N TRP A 17 -14.87 -20.92 -16.08
CA TRP A 17 -15.47 -20.17 -14.97
C TRP A 17 -14.51 -19.98 -13.81
N LEU A 18 -13.54 -20.89 -13.66
CA LEU A 18 -12.57 -20.91 -12.56
C LEU A 18 -11.24 -20.20 -12.88
N LYS A 19 -11.06 -19.73 -14.11
CA LYS A 19 -9.88 -18.93 -14.50
C LYS A 19 -10.32 -17.73 -15.32
N ARG A 20 -10.25 -16.54 -14.72
CA ARG A 20 -10.66 -15.27 -15.33
C ARG A 20 -9.50 -14.27 -15.29
N ALA A 21 -9.40 -13.45 -16.31
CA ALA A 21 -8.38 -12.39 -16.37
C ALA A 21 -8.77 -11.15 -15.53
N ASP A 22 -10.07 -10.97 -15.27
CA ASP A 22 -10.65 -9.76 -14.67
C ASP A 22 -10.97 -9.90 -13.17
N GLY A 23 -10.58 -11.01 -12.52
CA GLY A 23 -10.84 -11.22 -11.11
C GLY A 23 -10.49 -12.61 -10.61
N ILE A 24 -10.81 -12.86 -9.36
CA ILE A 24 -10.72 -14.17 -8.72
C ILE A 24 -12.12 -14.78 -8.63
N PRO A 25 -12.41 -15.85 -9.39
CA PRO A 25 -13.64 -16.60 -9.30
C PRO A 25 -13.96 -17.08 -7.89
N VAL A 26 -15.22 -16.92 -7.49
CA VAL A 26 -15.73 -17.38 -6.19
C VAL A 26 -16.60 -18.61 -6.41
N ILE A 27 -16.23 -19.74 -5.79
CA ILE A 27 -17.06 -20.93 -5.64
C ILE A 27 -17.81 -20.78 -4.32
N ALA A 28 -19.09 -20.41 -4.38
CA ALA A 28 -19.89 -20.18 -3.18
C ALA A 28 -20.53 -21.51 -2.69
N GLU A 29 -20.30 -21.85 -1.41
CA GLU A 29 -20.71 -23.15 -0.88
C GLU A 29 -22.01 -23.09 -0.08
N ILE A 30 -22.97 -23.94 -0.43
CA ILE A 30 -24.20 -24.18 0.33
C ILE A 30 -23.90 -25.23 1.38
N LYS A 31 -23.87 -24.83 2.67
CA LYS A 31 -23.46 -25.64 3.80
C LYS A 31 -24.24 -25.32 5.07
N ARG A 32 -25.01 -26.29 5.60
CA ARG A 32 -25.79 -26.16 6.83
C ARG A 32 -24.99 -26.40 8.09
N ALA A 33 -23.99 -27.28 8.04
CA ALA A 33 -23.20 -27.66 9.18
C ALA A 33 -21.78 -28.03 8.80
N SER A 34 -20.87 -28.05 9.77
CA SER A 34 -19.52 -28.58 9.61
C SER A 34 -19.05 -29.34 10.84
N PRO A 35 -18.11 -30.32 10.68
CA PRO A 35 -17.55 -31.05 11.81
C PRO A 35 -16.86 -30.19 12.86
N SER A 36 -16.34 -29.01 12.46
CA SER A 36 -15.57 -28.11 13.33
C SER A 36 -16.43 -27.16 14.15
N LYS A 37 -17.62 -26.76 13.63
CA LYS A 37 -18.47 -25.73 14.26
C LYS A 37 -19.91 -26.18 14.53
N GLY A 38 -20.27 -27.40 14.11
CA GLY A 38 -21.63 -27.88 14.21
C GLY A 38 -22.56 -27.18 13.21
N HIS A 39 -23.76 -26.81 13.66
CA HIS A 39 -24.74 -26.09 12.85
C HIS A 39 -24.26 -24.67 12.54
N LEU A 40 -24.34 -24.24 11.28
CA LEU A 40 -23.85 -22.95 10.77
C LEU A 40 -24.99 -22.02 10.37
N SER A 41 -25.93 -22.53 9.57
CA SER A 41 -27.01 -21.72 9.00
C SER A 41 -28.25 -22.59 8.70
N ASP A 42 -29.42 -22.01 8.92
CA ASP A 42 -30.69 -22.59 8.45
C ASP A 42 -30.86 -22.21 6.97
N ILE A 43 -30.89 -23.24 6.09
CA ILE A 43 -31.07 -23.05 4.66
C ILE A 43 -32.38 -23.76 4.26
N PRO A 44 -33.54 -23.10 4.39
CA PRO A 44 -34.84 -23.70 4.06
C PRO A 44 -35.02 -23.87 2.56
N ASP A 45 -34.46 -23.00 1.74
CA ASP A 45 -34.53 -23.06 0.28
C ASP A 45 -33.13 -22.91 -0.33
N PRO A 46 -32.40 -23.99 -0.60
CA PRO A 46 -31.08 -23.95 -1.20
C PRO A 46 -31.08 -23.39 -2.63
N ALA A 47 -32.20 -23.48 -3.35
CA ALA A 47 -32.34 -22.93 -4.69
C ALA A 47 -32.42 -21.37 -4.65
N ALA A 48 -33.12 -20.81 -3.66
CA ALA A 48 -33.15 -19.37 -3.46
C ALA A 48 -31.75 -18.83 -3.12
N LEU A 49 -31.05 -19.47 -2.17
CA LEU A 49 -29.69 -19.10 -1.79
C LEU A 49 -28.70 -19.18 -2.97
N ALA A 50 -28.82 -20.25 -3.78
CA ALA A 50 -27.97 -20.37 -4.98
C ALA A 50 -28.19 -19.25 -5.99
N ARG A 51 -29.42 -18.77 -6.16
CA ARG A 51 -29.72 -17.61 -7.03
C ARG A 51 -29.13 -16.30 -6.47
N GLU A 52 -29.16 -16.13 -5.16
CA GLU A 52 -28.51 -14.96 -4.53
C GLU A 52 -26.98 -14.99 -4.75
N TYR A 53 -26.36 -16.16 -4.60
CA TYR A 53 -24.92 -16.32 -4.89
C TYR A 53 -24.59 -16.06 -6.37
N GLU A 54 -25.38 -16.62 -7.31
CA GLU A 54 -25.19 -16.38 -8.75
C GLU A 54 -25.35 -14.88 -9.07
N LYS A 55 -26.34 -14.22 -8.50
CA LYS A 55 -26.60 -12.79 -8.70
C LYS A 55 -25.47 -11.91 -8.11
N GLY A 56 -24.89 -12.31 -6.98
CA GLY A 56 -23.69 -11.69 -6.39
C GLY A 56 -22.41 -11.91 -7.22
N GLY A 57 -22.47 -12.71 -8.29
CA GLY A 57 -21.35 -12.94 -9.21
C GLY A 57 -20.52 -14.18 -8.92
N ALA A 58 -21.05 -15.15 -8.14
CA ALA A 58 -20.40 -16.45 -7.98
C ALA A 58 -20.12 -17.11 -9.34
N SER A 59 -18.95 -17.71 -9.48
CA SER A 59 -18.53 -18.41 -10.71
C SER A 59 -18.93 -19.89 -10.72
N ALA A 60 -19.18 -20.47 -9.56
CA ALA A 60 -19.74 -21.81 -9.39
C ALA A 60 -20.43 -21.93 -8.02
N ILE A 61 -21.33 -22.87 -7.88
CA ILE A 61 -21.96 -23.22 -6.60
C ILE A 61 -21.43 -24.57 -6.15
N SER A 62 -20.96 -24.67 -4.91
CA SER A 62 -20.61 -25.92 -4.26
C SER A 62 -21.78 -26.37 -3.38
N VAL A 63 -22.25 -27.61 -3.58
CA VAL A 63 -23.34 -28.17 -2.79
C VAL A 63 -22.86 -29.40 -2.05
N LEU A 64 -22.91 -29.35 -0.71
CA LEU A 64 -22.62 -30.49 0.13
C LEU A 64 -23.77 -31.53 0.02
N THR A 65 -23.41 -32.79 -0.26
CA THR A 65 -24.38 -33.89 -0.36
C THR A 65 -24.22 -34.93 0.74
N GLU A 66 -23.21 -34.79 1.62
CA GLU A 66 -23.02 -35.65 2.79
C GLU A 66 -24.07 -35.33 3.88
N GLY A 67 -24.86 -36.32 4.28
CA GLY A 67 -26.03 -36.10 5.15
C GLY A 67 -25.78 -36.15 6.63
N ARG A 68 -24.67 -36.74 7.13
CA ARG A 68 -24.47 -37.00 8.56
C ARG A 68 -23.77 -35.83 9.29
N LYS A 69 -22.78 -35.26 8.67
CA LYS A 69 -21.91 -34.24 9.28
C LYS A 69 -22.12 -32.85 8.72
N PHE A 70 -22.52 -32.77 7.46
CA PHE A 70 -22.74 -31.51 6.77
C PHE A 70 -24.22 -31.19 6.55
N LEU A 71 -25.14 -32.15 6.84
CA LEU A 71 -26.58 -32.04 6.68
C LEU A 71 -27.01 -31.66 5.27
N GLY A 72 -26.25 -32.14 4.27
CA GLY A 72 -26.55 -31.98 2.84
C GLY A 72 -27.36 -33.12 2.26
N SER A 73 -27.80 -32.99 1.00
CA SER A 73 -28.53 -34.04 0.30
C SER A 73 -28.44 -33.88 -1.22
N LEU A 74 -28.71 -35.00 -1.97
CA LEU A 74 -28.87 -34.92 -3.41
C LEU A 74 -30.15 -34.16 -3.83
N ASP A 75 -31.17 -34.11 -2.98
CA ASP A 75 -32.38 -33.29 -3.20
C ASP A 75 -32.04 -31.79 -3.22
N ASP A 76 -31.17 -31.35 -2.31
CA ASP A 76 -30.65 -29.99 -2.34
C ASP A 76 -29.84 -29.71 -3.62
N PHE A 77 -29.01 -30.67 -4.02
CA PHE A 77 -28.22 -30.58 -5.25
C PHE A 77 -29.12 -30.43 -6.50
N ASP A 78 -30.15 -31.24 -6.63
CA ASP A 78 -31.11 -31.18 -7.74
C ASP A 78 -31.87 -29.85 -7.80
N LYS A 79 -32.30 -29.32 -6.64
CA LYS A 79 -32.95 -28.01 -6.52
C LYS A 79 -32.02 -26.88 -6.95
N VAL A 80 -30.74 -26.91 -6.52
CA VAL A 80 -29.74 -25.92 -6.89
C VAL A 80 -29.43 -26.00 -8.39
N ARG A 81 -29.16 -27.21 -8.92
CA ARG A 81 -28.84 -27.39 -10.34
C ARG A 81 -29.94 -26.85 -11.26
N ALA A 82 -31.19 -27.04 -10.85
CA ALA A 82 -32.36 -26.55 -11.61
C ALA A 82 -32.53 -25.01 -11.51
N ALA A 83 -31.92 -24.35 -10.53
CA ALA A 83 -32.16 -22.96 -10.21
C ALA A 83 -31.11 -22.01 -10.78
N VAL A 84 -29.90 -22.49 -11.13
CA VAL A 84 -28.76 -21.64 -11.56
C VAL A 84 -28.25 -22.04 -12.95
N HIS A 85 -27.54 -21.09 -13.61
CA HIS A 85 -26.98 -21.27 -14.96
C HIS A 85 -25.44 -21.44 -14.94
N ILE A 86 -24.84 -21.28 -13.81
CA ILE A 86 -23.39 -21.43 -13.56
C ILE A 86 -23.07 -22.88 -13.17
N PRO A 87 -21.78 -23.32 -13.24
CA PRO A 87 -21.38 -24.67 -12.86
C PRO A 87 -21.74 -25.01 -11.42
N VAL A 88 -22.14 -26.30 -11.19
CA VAL A 88 -22.45 -26.82 -9.85
C VAL A 88 -21.52 -27.97 -9.50
N LEU A 89 -20.81 -27.81 -8.37
CA LEU A 89 -19.91 -28.79 -7.77
C LEU A 89 -20.68 -29.67 -6.80
N ARG A 90 -20.67 -31.00 -7.01
CA ARG A 90 -21.04 -31.96 -5.96
C ARG A 90 -19.88 -32.12 -4.99
N LYS A 91 -20.05 -31.60 -3.79
CA LYS A 91 -19.07 -31.72 -2.71
C LYS A 91 -19.43 -32.86 -1.76
N ASP A 92 -18.71 -33.98 -1.91
CA ASP A 92 -18.92 -35.21 -1.16
C ASP A 92 -17.62 -36.02 -1.06
N PHE A 93 -17.57 -37.04 -0.22
CA PHE A 93 -16.46 -38.00 -0.14
C PHE A 93 -16.62 -39.06 -1.24
N ILE A 94 -16.10 -38.78 -2.43
CA ILE A 94 -16.19 -39.64 -3.59
C ILE A 94 -15.05 -40.67 -3.60
N VAL A 95 -15.40 -41.95 -3.50
CA VAL A 95 -14.44 -43.07 -3.43
C VAL A 95 -14.80 -44.26 -4.34
N THR A 96 -15.91 -44.16 -5.11
CA THR A 96 -16.39 -45.22 -5.98
C THR A 96 -16.91 -44.69 -7.33
N ASP A 97 -16.84 -45.54 -8.37
CA ASP A 97 -17.41 -45.25 -9.70
C ASP A 97 -18.89 -44.92 -9.65
N TYR A 98 -19.63 -45.59 -8.74
CA TYR A 98 -21.05 -45.33 -8.56
C TYR A 98 -21.31 -43.85 -8.25
N GLN A 99 -20.55 -43.25 -7.37
CA GLN A 99 -20.72 -41.86 -6.97
C GLN A 99 -20.40 -40.89 -8.11
N ILE A 100 -19.45 -41.20 -8.99
CA ILE A 100 -19.16 -40.45 -10.21
C ILE A 100 -20.35 -40.47 -11.17
N TYR A 101 -20.90 -41.69 -11.45
CA TYR A 101 -22.10 -41.82 -12.29
C TYR A 101 -23.33 -41.17 -11.65
N GLU A 102 -23.48 -41.25 -10.34
CA GLU A 102 -24.56 -40.61 -9.60
C GLU A 102 -24.46 -39.09 -9.70
N ALA A 103 -23.26 -38.49 -9.46
CA ALA A 103 -23.04 -37.06 -9.61
C ALA A 103 -23.45 -36.58 -11.02
N ARG A 104 -23.00 -37.29 -12.04
CA ARG A 104 -23.33 -36.95 -13.42
C ARG A 104 -24.83 -37.10 -13.73
N ALA A 105 -25.50 -38.14 -13.20
CA ALA A 105 -26.92 -38.36 -13.39
C ALA A 105 -27.79 -37.25 -12.77
N HIS A 106 -27.35 -36.65 -11.65
CA HIS A 106 -27.93 -35.47 -11.01
C HIS A 106 -27.54 -34.15 -11.64
N GLY A 107 -26.73 -34.17 -12.72
CA GLY A 107 -26.37 -32.96 -13.47
C GLY A 107 -25.15 -32.20 -12.93
N ALA A 108 -24.28 -32.86 -12.18
CA ALA A 108 -23.01 -32.21 -11.73
C ALA A 108 -22.14 -31.80 -12.92
N ASP A 109 -21.59 -30.61 -12.82
CA ASP A 109 -20.58 -30.06 -13.73
C ASP A 109 -19.17 -30.32 -13.19
N LEU A 110 -19.04 -30.28 -11.85
CA LEU A 110 -17.80 -30.61 -11.14
C LEU A 110 -18.05 -31.68 -10.08
N VAL A 111 -16.99 -32.42 -9.78
CA VAL A 111 -16.92 -33.35 -8.64
C VAL A 111 -15.65 -33.12 -7.84
N LEU A 112 -15.67 -33.46 -6.54
CA LEU A 112 -14.56 -33.39 -5.65
C LEU A 112 -13.87 -34.77 -5.54
N LEU A 113 -12.53 -34.79 -5.68
CA LEU A 113 -11.68 -35.92 -5.28
C LEU A 113 -10.68 -35.45 -4.23
N ILE A 114 -10.63 -36.16 -3.10
CA ILE A 114 -9.74 -35.81 -1.97
C ILE A 114 -8.56 -36.77 -1.99
N VAL A 115 -7.35 -36.26 -2.24
CA VAL A 115 -6.13 -37.09 -2.36
C VAL A 115 -5.86 -37.89 -1.08
N ALA A 116 -6.09 -37.32 0.08
CA ALA A 116 -5.94 -38.00 1.37
C ALA A 116 -6.85 -39.21 1.58
N ALA A 117 -7.95 -39.34 0.82
CA ALA A 117 -8.94 -40.41 0.92
C ALA A 117 -8.77 -41.52 -0.13
N LEU A 118 -7.84 -41.37 -1.09
CA LEU A 118 -7.68 -42.24 -2.25
C LEU A 118 -6.22 -42.70 -2.37
N ASP A 119 -6.02 -43.96 -2.82
CA ASP A 119 -4.72 -44.36 -3.31
C ASP A 119 -4.50 -43.85 -4.76
N ASP A 120 -3.27 -43.96 -5.28
CA ASP A 120 -2.90 -43.38 -6.58
C ASP A 120 -3.67 -44.01 -7.74
N ALA A 121 -3.96 -45.31 -7.67
CA ALA A 121 -4.70 -46.04 -8.71
C ALA A 121 -6.16 -45.62 -8.70
N GLN A 122 -6.77 -45.47 -7.51
CA GLN A 122 -8.13 -44.99 -7.33
C GLN A 122 -8.31 -43.54 -7.78
N LEU A 123 -7.36 -42.66 -7.36
CA LEU A 123 -7.36 -41.24 -7.75
C LEU A 123 -7.33 -41.11 -9.28
N LYS A 124 -6.37 -41.78 -9.92
CA LYS A 124 -6.26 -41.77 -11.39
C LYS A 124 -7.49 -42.32 -12.07
N HIS A 125 -8.00 -43.44 -11.61
CA HIS A 125 -9.19 -44.09 -12.19
C HIS A 125 -10.45 -43.21 -12.09
N LEU A 126 -10.74 -42.64 -10.92
CA LEU A 126 -11.90 -41.77 -10.71
C LEU A 126 -11.77 -40.45 -11.45
N LEU A 127 -10.58 -39.91 -11.56
CA LEU A 127 -10.29 -38.70 -12.35
C LEU A 127 -10.57 -38.95 -13.84
N ASP A 128 -10.06 -40.04 -14.39
CA ASP A 128 -10.30 -40.42 -15.79
C ASP A 128 -11.78 -40.69 -16.07
N LEU A 129 -12.48 -41.39 -15.17
CA LEU A 129 -13.93 -41.67 -15.31
C LEU A 129 -14.74 -40.39 -15.30
N ALA A 130 -14.42 -39.42 -14.45
CA ALA A 130 -15.09 -38.11 -14.43
C ALA A 130 -14.86 -37.33 -15.74
N HIS A 131 -13.63 -37.35 -16.26
CA HIS A 131 -13.26 -36.72 -17.53
C HIS A 131 -13.96 -37.42 -18.73
N GLU A 132 -14.10 -38.76 -18.72
CA GLU A 132 -14.88 -39.50 -19.74
C GLU A 132 -16.35 -39.01 -19.77
N LEU A 133 -16.88 -38.61 -18.63
CA LEU A 133 -18.22 -38.03 -18.51
C LEU A 133 -18.24 -36.50 -18.70
N SER A 134 -17.11 -35.91 -19.15
CA SER A 134 -16.93 -34.49 -19.41
C SER A 134 -17.11 -33.58 -18.19
N MET A 135 -17.02 -34.12 -16.97
CA MET A 135 -17.03 -33.29 -15.73
C MET A 135 -15.66 -32.73 -15.42
N THR A 136 -15.62 -31.53 -14.89
CA THR A 136 -14.43 -30.96 -14.28
C THR A 136 -14.21 -31.59 -12.90
N VAL A 137 -12.94 -31.84 -12.53
CA VAL A 137 -12.61 -32.43 -11.21
C VAL A 137 -11.80 -31.44 -10.40
N LEU A 138 -12.31 -31.03 -9.24
CA LEU A 138 -11.55 -30.35 -8.20
C LEU A 138 -10.84 -31.42 -7.36
N VAL A 139 -9.51 -31.42 -7.40
CA VAL A 139 -8.66 -32.35 -6.65
C VAL A 139 -8.12 -31.64 -5.41
N GLU A 140 -8.67 -31.99 -4.25
CA GLU A 140 -8.33 -31.35 -2.96
C GLU A 140 -7.06 -31.97 -2.37
N THR A 141 -6.11 -31.11 -1.94
CA THR A 141 -4.81 -31.45 -1.38
C THR A 141 -4.54 -30.69 -0.09
N HIS A 142 -3.67 -31.25 0.80
CA HIS A 142 -3.30 -30.67 2.08
C HIS A 142 -1.80 -30.66 2.34
N THR A 143 -1.00 -31.36 1.56
CA THR A 143 0.44 -31.44 1.71
C THR A 143 1.14 -31.41 0.36
N ARG A 144 2.46 -31.17 0.37
CA ARG A 144 3.29 -31.20 -0.84
C ARG A 144 3.22 -32.55 -1.55
N GLU A 145 3.27 -33.66 -0.79
CA GLU A 145 3.18 -35.01 -1.33
C GLU A 145 1.82 -35.26 -2.01
N GLU A 146 0.74 -34.70 -1.46
CA GLU A 146 -0.59 -34.81 -2.07
C GLU A 146 -0.69 -34.00 -3.37
N ILE A 147 -0.04 -32.82 -3.44
CA ILE A 147 0.07 -32.03 -4.68
C ILE A 147 0.82 -32.82 -5.76
N GLU A 148 1.96 -33.43 -5.41
CA GLU A 148 2.73 -34.25 -6.34
C GLU A 148 1.89 -35.41 -6.89
N ARG A 149 1.12 -36.11 -6.04
CA ARG A 149 0.21 -37.19 -6.42
C ARG A 149 -0.91 -36.70 -7.35
N ALA A 150 -1.50 -35.54 -7.04
CA ALA A 150 -2.53 -34.91 -7.89
C ALA A 150 -2.00 -34.57 -9.28
N CYS A 151 -0.80 -33.98 -9.35
CA CYS A 151 -0.11 -33.66 -10.60
C CYS A 151 0.23 -34.91 -11.41
N GLN A 152 0.74 -35.98 -10.77
CA GLN A 152 1.04 -37.27 -11.42
C GLN A 152 -0.21 -37.95 -11.96
N ALA A 153 -1.35 -37.81 -11.26
CA ALA A 153 -2.64 -38.30 -11.75
C ALA A 153 -3.17 -37.50 -12.96
N GLY A 154 -2.65 -36.30 -13.22
CA GLY A 154 -3.04 -35.44 -14.35
C GLY A 154 -4.16 -34.45 -14.00
N ALA A 155 -4.32 -34.09 -12.74
CA ALA A 155 -5.28 -33.09 -12.30
C ALA A 155 -5.05 -31.74 -12.99
N LYS A 156 -6.13 -31.04 -13.40
CA LYS A 156 -6.09 -29.73 -14.05
C LYS A 156 -6.68 -28.63 -13.17
N VAL A 157 -7.41 -28.98 -12.13
CA VAL A 157 -7.92 -28.05 -11.10
C VAL A 157 -7.51 -28.65 -9.75
N ILE A 158 -6.62 -27.98 -9.04
CA ILE A 158 -6.08 -28.45 -7.76
C ILE A 158 -6.46 -27.44 -6.67
N GLY A 159 -7.11 -27.96 -5.62
CA GLY A 159 -7.47 -27.22 -4.43
C GLY A 159 -6.44 -27.43 -3.32
N ILE A 160 -5.98 -26.34 -2.69
CA ILE A 160 -5.23 -26.41 -1.44
C ILE A 160 -6.17 -26.05 -0.32
N ASN A 161 -6.46 -27.03 0.56
CA ASN A 161 -7.33 -26.82 1.70
C ASN A 161 -6.52 -26.39 2.92
N ALA A 162 -6.70 -25.12 3.33
CA ALA A 162 -6.04 -24.53 4.51
C ALA A 162 -6.48 -25.17 5.82
N ARG A 163 -7.59 -25.97 5.83
CA ARG A 163 -8.09 -26.68 7.02
C ARG A 163 -7.37 -28.02 7.17
N ASN A 164 -6.73 -28.21 8.32
CA ASN A 164 -6.13 -29.50 8.68
C ASN A 164 -7.22 -30.51 9.04
N LEU A 165 -7.34 -31.63 8.29
CA LEU A 165 -8.39 -32.64 8.52
C LEU A 165 -8.26 -33.39 9.85
N LYS A 166 -7.09 -33.42 10.51
CA LYS A 166 -6.87 -34.13 11.77
C LYS A 166 -7.29 -33.34 12.99
N ASN A 167 -7.04 -32.02 13.02
CA ASN A 167 -7.34 -31.15 14.16
C ASN A 167 -8.37 -30.05 13.87
N LEU A 168 -8.85 -29.96 12.63
CA LEU A 168 -9.87 -29.03 12.11
C LEU A 168 -9.48 -27.54 12.20
N LYS A 169 -8.22 -27.20 12.53
CA LYS A 169 -7.72 -25.82 12.55
C LYS A 169 -7.46 -25.34 11.12
N VAL A 170 -7.75 -24.07 10.89
CA VAL A 170 -7.46 -23.38 9.62
C VAL A 170 -6.16 -22.60 9.79
N ASP A 171 -5.27 -22.75 8.81
CA ASP A 171 -4.01 -22.01 8.71
C ASP A 171 -3.92 -21.42 7.28
N VAL A 172 -4.25 -20.14 7.16
CA VAL A 172 -4.25 -19.44 5.86
C VAL A 172 -2.85 -19.35 5.25
N ASN A 173 -1.77 -19.37 6.06
CA ASN A 173 -0.41 -19.33 5.55
C ASN A 173 -0.03 -20.60 4.80
N LYS A 174 -0.72 -21.70 5.07
CA LYS A 174 -0.48 -22.98 4.41
C LYS A 174 -0.68 -22.92 2.89
N TYR A 175 -1.65 -22.14 2.43
CA TYR A 175 -1.82 -21.92 1.00
C TYR A 175 -0.57 -21.27 0.39
N ASN A 176 -0.07 -20.21 1.01
CA ASN A 176 1.11 -19.47 0.53
C ASN A 176 2.36 -20.36 0.45
N GLU A 177 2.53 -21.28 1.43
CA GLU A 177 3.63 -22.22 1.48
C GLU A 177 3.57 -23.28 0.36
N LEU A 178 2.37 -23.73 -0.01
CA LEU A 178 2.16 -24.82 -0.95
C LEU A 178 1.86 -24.37 -2.38
N ALA A 179 1.36 -23.16 -2.58
CA ALA A 179 0.96 -22.64 -3.89
C ALA A 179 2.12 -22.56 -4.89
N ALA A 180 3.35 -22.34 -4.40
CA ALA A 180 4.56 -22.33 -5.23
C ALA A 180 4.94 -23.70 -5.83
N ASP A 181 4.42 -24.79 -5.26
CA ASP A 181 4.67 -26.14 -5.76
C ASP A 181 3.72 -26.55 -6.90
N LEU A 182 2.67 -25.77 -7.14
CA LEU A 182 1.71 -26.02 -8.21
C LEU A 182 2.25 -25.55 -9.57
N PRO A 183 2.15 -26.37 -10.62
CA PRO A 183 2.47 -25.96 -11.99
C PRO A 183 1.63 -24.78 -12.48
N ASP A 184 2.15 -24.03 -13.45
CA ASP A 184 1.45 -22.87 -14.04
C ASP A 184 0.28 -23.26 -14.95
N ASP A 185 0.23 -24.51 -15.42
CA ASP A 185 -0.80 -25.03 -16.32
C ASP A 185 -2.01 -25.63 -15.61
N VAL A 186 -2.05 -25.56 -14.27
CA VAL A 186 -3.20 -25.97 -13.46
C VAL A 186 -3.95 -24.77 -12.89
N ILE A 187 -5.26 -24.94 -12.69
CA ILE A 187 -6.09 -23.96 -11.99
C ILE A 187 -5.92 -24.16 -10.48
N LYS A 188 -5.50 -23.11 -9.78
CA LYS A 188 -5.16 -23.11 -8.36
C LYS A 188 -6.34 -22.61 -7.55
N VAL A 189 -6.94 -23.45 -6.72
CA VAL A 189 -8.10 -23.10 -5.90
C VAL A 189 -7.70 -23.04 -4.43
N ALA A 190 -7.94 -21.91 -3.77
CA ALA A 190 -7.77 -21.80 -2.33
C ALA A 190 -9.06 -22.22 -1.62
N GLU A 191 -8.97 -23.21 -0.70
CA GLU A 191 -10.12 -23.74 0.03
C GLU A 191 -9.99 -23.48 1.53
N SER A 192 -11.07 -23.10 2.17
CA SER A 192 -11.19 -22.77 3.61
C SER A 192 -10.46 -21.47 4.00
N GLY A 193 -10.88 -20.91 5.14
CA GLY A 193 -10.21 -19.72 5.72
C GLY A 193 -10.64 -18.39 5.10
N VAL A 194 -11.62 -18.35 4.21
CA VAL A 194 -12.16 -17.10 3.67
C VAL A 194 -13.38 -16.67 4.48
N PHE A 195 -13.26 -15.57 5.19
CA PHE A 195 -14.34 -14.96 5.99
C PHE A 195 -14.79 -13.61 5.39
N GLY A 196 -13.96 -12.99 4.55
CA GLY A 196 -14.23 -11.70 3.93
C GLY A 196 -13.29 -11.35 2.78
N ALA A 197 -13.30 -10.08 2.40
CA ALA A 197 -12.52 -9.56 1.28
C ALA A 197 -11.00 -9.71 1.48
N VAL A 198 -10.52 -9.54 2.70
CA VAL A 198 -9.07 -9.56 3.03
C VAL A 198 -8.44 -10.90 2.66
N GLU A 199 -9.08 -12.02 3.04
CA GLU A 199 -8.55 -13.35 2.75
C GLU A 199 -8.59 -13.67 1.24
N VAL A 200 -9.60 -13.16 0.51
CA VAL A 200 -9.65 -13.28 -0.96
C VAL A 200 -8.48 -12.54 -1.59
N GLU A 201 -8.19 -11.33 -1.12
CA GLU A 201 -7.05 -10.56 -1.61
C GLU A 201 -5.72 -11.25 -1.31
N ASP A 202 -5.56 -11.83 -0.09
CA ASP A 202 -4.34 -12.53 0.30
C ASP A 202 -4.12 -13.79 -0.56
N TYR A 203 -5.16 -14.59 -0.81
CA TYR A 203 -5.08 -15.74 -1.70
C TYR A 203 -4.81 -15.35 -3.15
N ALA A 204 -5.43 -14.24 -3.61
CA ALA A 204 -5.17 -13.70 -4.94
C ALA A 204 -3.69 -13.33 -5.14
N ARG A 205 -3.11 -12.61 -4.17
CA ARG A 205 -1.67 -12.23 -4.17
C ARG A 205 -0.75 -13.44 -4.10
N ALA A 206 -1.19 -14.51 -3.45
CA ALA A 206 -0.47 -15.80 -3.40
C ALA A 206 -0.63 -16.64 -4.68
N GLY A 207 -1.28 -16.10 -5.72
CA GLY A 207 -1.43 -16.74 -7.02
C GLY A 207 -2.60 -17.70 -7.14
N ALA A 208 -3.63 -17.58 -6.31
CA ALA A 208 -4.86 -18.33 -6.49
C ALA A 208 -5.60 -17.88 -7.76
N ASP A 209 -6.08 -18.83 -8.56
CA ASP A 209 -6.96 -18.57 -9.70
C ASP A 209 -8.44 -18.47 -9.24
N ALA A 210 -8.82 -19.20 -8.18
CA ALA A 210 -10.18 -19.18 -7.61
C ALA A 210 -10.16 -19.44 -6.09
N VAL A 211 -11.25 -19.05 -5.39
CA VAL A 211 -11.47 -19.35 -3.98
C VAL A 211 -12.76 -20.11 -3.75
N LEU A 212 -12.77 -21.08 -2.82
CA LEU A 212 -13.97 -21.77 -2.36
C LEU A 212 -14.37 -21.27 -0.97
N VAL A 213 -15.56 -20.68 -0.87
CA VAL A 213 -16.02 -19.97 0.32
C VAL A 213 -17.32 -20.56 0.83
N GLY A 214 -17.30 -21.08 2.05
CA GLY A 214 -18.48 -21.63 2.70
C GLY A 214 -18.99 -20.72 3.82
N GLU A 215 -18.27 -20.68 4.95
CA GLU A 215 -18.74 -20.01 6.16
C GLU A 215 -18.98 -18.50 5.95
N GLY A 216 -18.05 -17.81 5.31
CA GLY A 216 -18.12 -16.34 5.12
C GLY A 216 -19.32 -15.88 4.28
N VAL A 217 -19.89 -16.75 3.42
CA VAL A 217 -21.10 -16.42 2.64
C VAL A 217 -22.37 -17.02 3.25
N ALA A 218 -22.29 -18.20 3.91
CA ALA A 218 -23.47 -18.87 4.48
C ALA A 218 -24.00 -18.19 5.75
N THR A 219 -23.18 -17.47 6.49
CA THR A 219 -23.55 -16.78 7.72
C THR A 219 -23.77 -15.26 7.55
N ALA A 220 -23.71 -14.76 6.33
CA ALA A 220 -23.95 -13.35 6.04
C ALA A 220 -25.43 -12.99 6.10
N ASP A 221 -25.77 -11.78 6.57
CA ASP A 221 -27.14 -11.26 6.58
C ASP A 221 -27.67 -10.98 5.16
N ASP A 222 -26.80 -10.63 4.23
CA ASP A 222 -27.07 -10.39 2.82
C ASP A 222 -26.09 -11.21 1.97
N HIS A 223 -26.56 -12.32 1.45
CA HIS A 223 -25.76 -13.30 0.73
C HIS A 223 -25.29 -12.81 -0.64
N GLU A 224 -26.13 -12.05 -1.36
CA GLU A 224 -25.78 -11.42 -2.64
C GLU A 224 -24.63 -10.44 -2.46
N LEU A 225 -24.77 -9.52 -1.51
CA LEU A 225 -23.75 -8.51 -1.20
C LEU A 225 -22.45 -9.15 -0.68
N ALA A 226 -22.54 -10.23 0.09
CA ALA A 226 -21.36 -10.94 0.59
C ALA A 226 -20.52 -11.49 -0.57
N VAL A 227 -21.14 -12.17 -1.54
CA VAL A 227 -20.45 -12.70 -2.72
C VAL A 227 -19.91 -11.55 -3.59
N GLU A 228 -20.71 -10.51 -3.83
CA GLU A 228 -20.28 -9.33 -4.61
C GLU A 228 -18.99 -8.69 -4.04
N ARG A 229 -18.89 -8.58 -2.73
CA ARG A 229 -17.69 -8.04 -2.05
C ARG A 229 -16.45 -8.91 -2.29
N LEU A 230 -16.58 -10.23 -2.23
CA LEU A 230 -15.49 -11.16 -2.49
C LEU A 230 -15.03 -11.08 -3.96
N VAL A 231 -15.95 -11.05 -4.90
CA VAL A 231 -15.66 -10.91 -6.34
C VAL A 231 -14.95 -9.59 -6.62
N LYS A 232 -15.41 -8.48 -6.04
CA LYS A 232 -14.78 -7.16 -6.18
C LYS A 232 -13.36 -7.14 -5.60
N ALA A 233 -13.13 -7.76 -4.44
CA ALA A 233 -11.81 -7.85 -3.83
C ALA A 233 -10.81 -8.56 -4.75
N GLY A 234 -11.19 -9.69 -5.32
CA GLY A 234 -10.36 -10.42 -6.28
C GLY A 234 -10.10 -9.65 -7.57
N ALA A 235 -11.10 -8.92 -8.09
CA ALA A 235 -10.95 -8.08 -9.27
C ALA A 235 -9.97 -6.91 -9.03
N GLN A 236 -9.97 -6.32 -7.85
CA GLN A 236 -9.05 -5.24 -7.49
C GLN A 236 -7.59 -5.70 -7.49
N VAL A 237 -7.30 -6.91 -6.99
CA VAL A 237 -5.94 -7.47 -7.01
C VAL A 237 -5.47 -7.70 -8.45
N LYS A 238 -6.28 -8.33 -9.28
CA LYS A 238 -5.93 -8.57 -10.70
C LYS A 238 -5.76 -7.27 -11.49
N ALA A 239 -6.60 -6.27 -11.27
CA ALA A 239 -6.44 -4.95 -11.87
C ALA A 239 -5.10 -4.31 -11.46
N SER A 240 -4.67 -4.49 -10.21
CA SER A 240 -3.40 -3.93 -9.74
C SER A 240 -2.17 -4.55 -10.41
N GLU A 241 -2.23 -5.83 -10.82
CA GLU A 241 -1.13 -6.52 -11.51
C GLU A 241 -0.86 -5.98 -12.93
N THR A 242 -1.86 -5.39 -13.58
CA THR A 242 -1.79 -4.85 -14.95
C THR A 242 -1.68 -3.33 -15.03
N THR A 243 -1.88 -2.64 -13.91
CA THR A 243 -1.80 -1.18 -13.83
C THR A 243 -0.33 -0.74 -13.82
N PRO A 244 0.06 0.30 -14.63
CA PRO A 244 1.38 0.89 -14.52
C PRO A 244 1.71 1.30 -13.07
N LEU A 245 2.98 1.16 -12.66
CA LEU A 245 3.40 1.49 -11.28
C LEU A 245 3.04 2.93 -10.89
N SER A 246 3.18 3.86 -11.83
CA SER A 246 2.85 5.29 -11.66
C SER A 246 1.36 5.58 -11.47
N GLU A 247 0.48 4.67 -11.89
CA GLU A 247 -0.99 4.83 -11.85
C GLU A 247 -1.67 4.04 -10.74
N HIS A 248 -0.93 3.23 -9.98
CA HIS A 248 -1.49 2.40 -8.93
C HIS A 248 -2.13 3.23 -7.81
N GLN A 249 -3.40 2.99 -7.47
CA GLN A 249 -4.17 3.85 -6.55
C GLN A 249 -4.38 3.30 -5.13
N GLY A 250 -3.96 2.09 -4.86
CA GLY A 250 -4.30 1.40 -3.61
C GLY A 250 -5.71 0.77 -3.67
N PRO A 251 -6.32 0.41 -2.56
CA PRO A 251 -5.89 0.62 -1.17
C PRO A 251 -4.63 -0.13 -0.74
N TYR A 252 -4.20 -1.11 -1.52
CA TYR A 252 -3.00 -1.91 -1.24
C TYR A 252 -1.98 -1.79 -2.35
N TRP A 253 -0.71 -1.84 -1.99
CA TRP A 253 0.47 -2.01 -2.84
C TRP A 253 1.15 -3.33 -2.42
N GLY A 254 0.84 -4.43 -3.14
CA GLY A 254 1.18 -5.77 -2.65
C GLY A 254 0.54 -6.03 -1.28
N GLN A 255 1.34 -6.37 -0.28
CA GLN A 255 0.89 -6.59 1.09
C GLN A 255 0.78 -5.33 1.95
N PHE A 256 1.14 -4.15 1.42
CA PHE A 256 1.21 -2.89 2.15
C PHE A 256 -0.02 -2.01 1.90
N GLY A 257 -0.29 -1.07 2.81
CA GLY A 257 -1.42 -0.15 2.72
C GLY A 257 -2.59 -0.54 3.60
N GLY A 258 -3.82 -0.37 3.11
CA GLY A 258 -5.05 -0.72 3.81
C GLY A 258 -5.66 0.42 4.63
N ARG A 259 -6.65 0.08 5.48
CA ARG A 259 -7.40 1.00 6.35
C ARG A 259 -7.53 0.42 7.76
N TYR A 260 -6.48 0.48 8.54
CA TYR A 260 -6.43 -0.04 9.92
C TYR A 260 -6.71 1.07 10.92
N VAL A 261 -7.97 1.52 10.95
CA VAL A 261 -8.42 2.66 11.77
C VAL A 261 -9.64 2.30 12.61
N PRO A 262 -9.95 3.05 13.69
CA PRO A 262 -11.21 2.91 14.40
C PRO A 262 -12.42 3.06 13.47
N GLU A 263 -13.49 2.28 13.72
CA GLU A 263 -14.72 2.28 12.92
C GLU A 263 -15.31 3.68 12.69
N ALA A 264 -15.20 4.55 13.69
CA ALA A 264 -15.67 5.94 13.61
C ALA A 264 -15.03 6.75 12.46
N LEU A 265 -13.87 6.35 11.95
CA LEU A 265 -13.18 7.02 10.84
C LEU A 265 -13.51 6.44 9.46
N ILE A 266 -14.12 5.27 9.37
CA ILE A 266 -14.40 4.60 8.08
C ILE A 266 -15.26 5.49 7.18
N THR A 267 -16.38 6.00 7.71
CA THR A 267 -17.27 6.89 6.94
C THR A 267 -16.56 8.18 6.47
N ALA A 268 -15.65 8.73 7.28
CA ALA A 268 -14.88 9.92 6.89
C ALA A 268 -13.86 9.61 5.78
N LEU A 269 -13.24 8.44 5.82
CA LEU A 269 -12.34 7.97 4.77
C LEU A 269 -13.10 7.67 3.47
N ASP A 270 -14.29 7.09 3.55
CA ASP A 270 -15.16 6.86 2.39
C ASP A 270 -15.62 8.18 1.75
N GLU A 271 -15.98 9.18 2.58
CA GLU A 271 -16.29 10.53 2.09
C GLU A 271 -15.07 11.14 1.38
N LEU A 272 -13.89 11.07 1.99
CA LEU A 272 -12.65 11.60 1.43
C LEU A 272 -12.30 10.93 0.10
N GLU A 273 -12.34 9.59 0.03
CA GLU A 273 -12.05 8.84 -1.19
C GLU A 273 -13.02 9.19 -2.32
N ARG A 274 -14.32 9.25 -2.01
CA ARG A 274 -15.35 9.64 -2.99
C ARG A 274 -15.11 11.03 -3.53
N VAL A 275 -14.86 12.01 -2.66
CA VAL A 275 -14.63 13.41 -3.07
C VAL A 275 -13.31 13.55 -3.83
N TYR A 276 -12.27 12.87 -3.40
CA TYR A 276 -10.99 12.84 -4.10
C TYR A 276 -11.11 12.23 -5.49
N THR A 277 -11.78 11.08 -5.63
CA THR A 277 -12.01 10.43 -6.94
C THR A 277 -12.83 11.33 -7.88
N GLN A 278 -13.87 11.99 -7.38
CA GLN A 278 -14.64 12.95 -8.15
C GLN A 278 -13.81 14.17 -8.56
N ALA A 279 -13.01 14.72 -7.65
CA ALA A 279 -12.14 15.86 -7.92
C ALA A 279 -11.07 15.53 -8.95
N LYS A 280 -10.48 14.33 -8.90
CA LYS A 280 -9.48 13.86 -9.87
C LYS A 280 -10.06 13.79 -11.30
N ALA A 281 -11.34 13.47 -11.45
CA ALA A 281 -12.02 13.41 -12.73
C ALA A 281 -12.60 14.77 -13.20
N ASP A 282 -12.58 15.80 -12.35
CA ASP A 282 -13.20 17.11 -12.61
C ASP A 282 -12.20 18.10 -13.23
N PRO A 283 -12.37 18.51 -14.49
CA PRO A 283 -11.50 19.49 -15.14
C PRO A 283 -11.46 20.85 -14.42
N GLU A 284 -12.55 21.29 -13.78
CA GLU A 284 -12.57 22.57 -13.07
C GLU A 284 -11.75 22.51 -11.78
N PHE A 285 -11.74 21.35 -11.07
CA PHE A 285 -10.83 21.14 -9.95
C PHE A 285 -9.38 21.20 -10.40
N HIS A 286 -9.06 20.50 -11.47
CA HIS A 286 -7.71 20.49 -12.00
C HIS A 286 -7.26 21.90 -12.41
N LYS A 287 -8.11 22.67 -13.08
CA LYS A 287 -7.85 24.05 -13.46
C LYS A 287 -7.65 24.97 -12.25
N GLU A 288 -8.50 24.85 -11.20
CA GLU A 288 -8.36 25.61 -9.95
C GLU A 288 -7.04 25.28 -9.28
N PHE A 289 -6.74 23.98 -9.11
CA PHE A 289 -5.51 23.49 -8.51
C PHE A 289 -4.27 23.99 -9.25
N MET A 290 -4.21 23.81 -10.57
CA MET A 290 -3.07 24.23 -11.40
C MET A 290 -2.91 25.76 -11.42
N THR A 291 -4.01 26.52 -11.42
CA THR A 291 -3.96 27.98 -11.33
C THR A 291 -3.31 28.44 -10.01
N LEU A 292 -3.66 27.81 -8.90
CA LEU A 292 -3.06 28.13 -7.60
C LEU A 292 -1.62 27.64 -7.50
N GLN A 293 -1.30 26.49 -8.09
CA GLN A 293 0.09 26.00 -8.19
C GLN A 293 0.98 27.03 -8.92
N GLN A 294 0.48 27.61 -10.02
CA GLN A 294 1.24 28.59 -10.80
C GLN A 294 1.31 29.97 -10.10
N ARG A 295 0.15 30.50 -9.66
CA ARG A 295 0.05 31.91 -9.24
C ARG A 295 0.31 32.14 -7.76
N TYR A 296 0.14 31.10 -6.93
CA TYR A 296 0.31 31.21 -5.48
C TYR A 296 1.54 30.42 -4.99
N VAL A 297 1.71 29.19 -5.45
CA VAL A 297 2.88 28.38 -5.07
C VAL A 297 4.15 28.80 -5.84
N GLY A 298 4.02 29.30 -7.05
CA GLY A 298 5.15 29.78 -7.87
C GLY A 298 5.74 28.69 -8.78
N ARG A 299 4.94 27.67 -9.11
CA ARG A 299 5.35 26.59 -10.02
C ARG A 299 5.32 27.03 -11.50
N PRO A 300 6.11 26.36 -12.41
CA PRO A 300 6.98 25.21 -12.11
C PRO A 300 8.22 25.58 -11.28
N SER A 301 8.58 24.73 -10.31
CA SER A 301 9.85 24.89 -9.61
C SER A 301 11.01 24.60 -10.56
N PRO A 302 12.12 25.36 -10.53
CA PRO A 302 13.20 25.19 -11.51
C PRO A 302 13.92 23.86 -11.40
N LEU A 303 14.44 23.39 -12.54
CA LEU A 303 15.46 22.34 -12.62
C LEU A 303 16.80 23.01 -12.90
N THR A 304 17.66 23.11 -11.89
CA THR A 304 18.93 23.88 -11.92
C THR A 304 20.11 22.94 -12.08
N GLU A 305 20.93 23.12 -13.10
CA GLU A 305 22.20 22.38 -13.25
C GLU A 305 23.22 22.83 -12.20
N ALA A 306 23.91 21.87 -11.56
CA ALA A 306 24.87 22.07 -10.46
C ALA A 306 26.28 21.61 -10.88
N PRO A 307 26.99 22.37 -11.76
CA PRO A 307 28.24 21.92 -12.35
C PRO A 307 29.40 21.84 -11.35
N ARG A 308 29.44 22.72 -10.33
CA ARG A 308 30.52 22.71 -9.32
C ARG A 308 30.32 21.56 -8.33
N PHE A 309 29.06 21.25 -7.98
CA PHE A 309 28.74 20.07 -7.18
C PHE A 309 29.03 18.79 -7.97
N ALA A 310 28.70 18.75 -9.26
CA ALA A 310 29.04 17.63 -10.14
C ALA A 310 30.56 17.38 -10.21
N ALA A 311 31.37 18.44 -10.21
CA ALA A 311 32.82 18.30 -10.13
C ALA A 311 33.31 17.64 -8.85
N LEU A 312 32.71 17.97 -7.68
CA LEU A 312 32.99 17.30 -6.41
C LEU A 312 32.61 15.82 -6.43
N VAL A 313 31.44 15.51 -7.02
CA VAL A 313 30.99 14.11 -7.19
C VAL A 313 31.98 13.34 -8.08
N LYS A 314 32.42 13.94 -9.20
CA LYS A 314 33.42 13.32 -10.09
C LYS A 314 34.76 13.07 -9.38
N GLU A 315 35.22 14.00 -8.59
CA GLU A 315 36.47 13.87 -7.81
C GLU A 315 36.37 12.68 -6.84
N LYS A 316 35.25 12.53 -6.14
CA LYS A 316 35.06 11.48 -5.13
C LYS A 316 34.75 10.11 -5.71
N THR A 317 34.05 10.02 -6.87
CA THR A 317 33.50 8.77 -7.40
C THR A 317 34.08 8.33 -8.74
N GLY A 318 34.71 9.24 -9.47
CA GLY A 318 35.19 9.01 -10.84
C GLY A 318 34.09 9.00 -11.92
N LEU A 319 32.83 9.26 -11.58
CA LEU A 319 31.73 9.38 -12.53
C LEU A 319 31.64 10.80 -13.09
N ASP A 320 31.63 10.95 -14.41
CA ASP A 320 31.41 12.23 -15.10
C ASP A 320 29.91 12.52 -15.20
N ALA A 321 29.31 13.06 -14.13
CA ALA A 321 27.89 13.29 -14.07
C ALA A 321 27.51 14.75 -14.38
N ARG A 322 26.39 14.95 -15.10
CA ARG A 322 25.61 16.19 -15.06
C ARG A 322 24.57 16.04 -13.95
N ILE A 323 24.59 16.94 -12.97
CA ILE A 323 23.68 16.89 -11.83
C ILE A 323 22.72 18.07 -11.90
N PHE A 324 21.42 17.75 -11.85
CA PHE A 324 20.33 18.69 -11.84
C PHE A 324 19.60 18.68 -10.50
N LEU A 325 19.32 19.84 -9.97
CA LEU A 325 18.61 20.03 -8.69
C LEU A 325 17.16 20.40 -9.00
N LYS A 326 16.21 19.59 -8.60
CA LYS A 326 14.78 19.96 -8.63
C LYS A 326 14.48 20.79 -7.41
N ARG A 327 14.18 22.11 -7.60
CA ARG A 327 14.22 23.15 -6.58
C ARG A 327 12.87 23.38 -5.89
N GLU A 328 12.39 22.38 -5.12
CA GLU A 328 11.17 22.51 -4.33
C GLU A 328 11.34 23.48 -3.13
N ASP A 329 12.56 23.81 -2.78
CA ASP A 329 12.95 24.84 -1.80
C ASP A 329 12.56 26.27 -2.23
N LEU A 330 12.29 26.50 -3.51
CA LEU A 330 11.86 27.79 -4.05
C LEU A 330 10.34 27.97 -4.09
N ASN A 331 9.57 26.97 -3.78
CA ASN A 331 8.11 27.09 -3.67
C ASN A 331 7.73 28.05 -2.54
N HIS A 332 6.53 28.63 -2.64
CA HIS A 332 5.92 29.34 -1.52
C HIS A 332 5.91 28.42 -0.28
N THR A 333 6.26 28.93 0.90
CA THR A 333 6.56 28.21 2.14
C THR A 333 7.96 27.57 2.23
N GLY A 334 8.70 27.48 1.13
CA GLY A 334 10.09 27.00 1.09
C GLY A 334 10.27 25.49 1.10
N ALA A 335 9.25 24.72 0.71
CA ALA A 335 9.32 23.25 0.60
C ALA A 335 8.19 22.68 -0.27
N HIS A 336 8.33 21.39 -0.67
CA HIS A 336 7.33 20.61 -1.44
C HIS A 336 5.98 20.44 -0.73
N LYS A 337 5.90 20.60 0.59
CA LYS A 337 4.69 20.32 1.38
C LYS A 337 3.47 21.12 0.95
N ILE A 338 3.67 22.31 0.39
CA ILE A 338 2.57 23.18 -0.08
C ILE A 338 1.75 22.53 -1.21
N ASN A 339 2.37 21.68 -2.06
CA ASN A 339 1.68 21.02 -3.18
C ASN A 339 0.52 20.16 -2.67
N ASN A 340 0.82 19.29 -1.72
CA ASN A 340 -0.16 18.41 -1.09
C ASN A 340 -1.16 19.20 -0.22
N ALA A 341 -0.66 20.13 0.61
CA ALA A 341 -1.53 20.92 1.49
C ALA A 341 -2.61 21.68 0.69
N LEU A 342 -2.22 22.25 -0.44
CA LEU A 342 -3.16 22.95 -1.33
C LEU A 342 -4.22 21.99 -1.91
N GLY A 343 -3.81 20.84 -2.41
CA GLY A 343 -4.73 19.85 -2.98
C GLY A 343 -5.75 19.37 -1.95
N GLN A 344 -5.28 18.98 -0.76
CA GLN A 344 -6.18 18.55 0.32
C GLN A 344 -7.10 19.69 0.80
N ALA A 345 -6.62 20.93 0.93
CA ALA A 345 -7.44 22.06 1.35
C ALA A 345 -8.57 22.38 0.35
N LEU A 346 -8.35 22.19 -0.95
CA LEU A 346 -9.41 22.28 -1.97
C LEU A 346 -10.44 21.16 -1.81
N LEU A 347 -10.02 19.93 -1.45
CA LEU A 347 -10.95 18.85 -1.11
C LEU A 347 -11.78 19.17 0.15
N VAL A 348 -11.17 19.78 1.17
CA VAL A 348 -11.86 20.25 2.38
C VAL A 348 -13.03 21.17 2.04
N LYS A 349 -12.81 22.14 1.13
CA LYS A 349 -13.89 23.01 0.63
C LYS A 349 -15.01 22.22 -0.05
N ARG A 350 -14.65 21.23 -0.87
CA ARG A 350 -15.63 20.39 -1.58
C ARG A 350 -16.44 19.49 -0.64
N MET A 351 -15.82 19.02 0.45
CA MET A 351 -16.52 18.27 1.51
C MET A 351 -17.38 19.17 2.42
N GLY A 352 -17.29 20.51 2.30
CA GLY A 352 -17.99 21.44 3.17
C GLY A 352 -17.47 21.46 4.61
N LYS A 353 -16.26 20.93 4.86
CA LYS A 353 -15.62 20.99 6.18
C LYS A 353 -15.10 22.39 6.44
N THR A 354 -15.12 22.81 7.70
CA THR A 354 -14.76 24.18 8.10
C THR A 354 -13.51 24.27 8.95
N ARG A 355 -13.02 23.11 9.41
CA ARG A 355 -11.85 22.98 10.27
C ARG A 355 -10.86 21.98 9.69
N VAL A 356 -9.59 22.33 9.77
CA VAL A 356 -8.44 21.48 9.38
C VAL A 356 -7.56 21.26 10.61
N ILE A 357 -7.15 20.02 10.79
CA ILE A 357 -6.08 19.67 11.72
C ILE A 357 -4.92 19.06 10.97
N ALA A 358 -3.70 19.22 11.49
CA ALA A 358 -2.51 18.58 10.96
C ALA A 358 -1.49 18.32 12.07
N GLU A 359 -0.59 17.40 11.80
CA GLU A 359 0.63 17.16 12.57
C GLU A 359 1.82 17.84 11.93
N THR A 360 2.90 18.07 12.70
CA THR A 360 4.17 18.49 12.11
C THR A 360 5.34 18.17 13.06
N GLY A 361 6.49 17.75 12.50
CA GLY A 361 7.77 17.60 13.20
C GLY A 361 8.67 18.80 12.88
N ALA A 362 9.26 18.86 11.68
CA ALA A 362 10.12 19.99 11.25
C ALA A 362 9.39 21.33 11.05
N GLY A 363 8.06 21.37 11.25
CA GLY A 363 7.25 22.56 11.09
C GLY A 363 6.83 22.90 9.66
N GLN A 364 7.48 22.34 8.63
CA GLN A 364 7.21 22.68 7.23
C GLN A 364 5.80 22.30 6.77
N HIS A 365 5.31 21.13 7.21
CA HIS A 365 3.93 20.72 6.91
C HIS A 365 2.91 21.61 7.62
N GLY A 366 3.15 21.92 8.89
CA GLY A 366 2.32 22.85 9.66
C GLY A 366 2.25 24.23 9.02
N VAL A 367 3.37 24.80 8.60
CA VAL A 367 3.41 26.08 7.88
C VAL A 367 2.63 26.00 6.57
N ALA A 368 2.80 24.94 5.77
CA ALA A 368 2.04 24.76 4.52
C ALA A 368 0.53 24.67 4.78
N THR A 369 0.13 23.90 5.80
CA THR A 369 -1.29 23.76 6.20
C THR A 369 -1.86 25.08 6.69
N ALA A 370 -1.16 25.77 7.59
CA ALA A 370 -1.59 27.10 8.07
C ALA A 370 -1.74 28.10 6.91
N THR A 371 -0.81 28.07 5.95
CA THR A 371 -0.84 28.93 4.75
C THR A 371 -2.09 28.72 3.92
N VAL A 372 -2.41 27.46 3.56
CA VAL A 372 -3.60 27.18 2.74
C VAL A 372 -4.90 27.41 3.50
N CYS A 373 -4.92 27.17 4.80
CA CYS A 373 -6.07 27.48 5.65
C CYS A 373 -6.33 28.98 5.74
N ALA A 374 -5.29 29.79 5.91
CA ALA A 374 -5.41 31.26 5.89
C ALA A 374 -5.95 31.74 4.54
N MET A 375 -5.41 31.24 3.43
CA MET A 375 -5.86 31.60 2.07
C MET A 375 -7.32 31.24 1.82
N LEU A 376 -7.80 30.10 2.35
CA LEU A 376 -9.15 29.59 2.09
C LEU A 376 -10.17 29.93 3.19
N GLY A 377 -9.76 30.64 4.25
CA GLY A 377 -10.63 31.02 5.38
C GLY A 377 -11.07 29.83 6.25
N LEU A 378 -10.21 28.79 6.38
CA LEU A 378 -10.47 27.61 7.18
C LEU A 378 -9.87 27.75 8.59
N LYS A 379 -10.55 27.23 9.61
CA LYS A 379 -9.97 27.09 10.95
C LYS A 379 -8.84 26.07 10.91
N CYS A 380 -7.69 26.39 11.51
CA CYS A 380 -6.50 25.56 11.47
C CYS A 380 -5.98 25.27 12.88
N ARG A 381 -5.76 23.98 13.20
CA ARG A 381 -5.08 23.55 14.42
C ARG A 381 -3.95 22.60 14.06
N ILE A 382 -2.74 22.90 14.55
CA ILE A 382 -1.53 22.13 14.28
C ILE A 382 -1.04 21.50 15.57
N TYR A 383 -0.82 20.20 15.55
CA TYR A 383 -0.20 19.43 16.63
C TYR A 383 1.29 19.29 16.38
N MET A 384 2.11 19.60 17.38
CA MET A 384 3.56 19.52 17.30
C MET A 384 4.13 19.01 18.61
N GLY A 385 5.06 18.07 18.58
CA GLY A 385 5.73 17.62 19.79
C GLY A 385 6.50 18.79 20.46
N GLN A 386 6.47 18.86 21.79
CA GLN A 386 7.09 19.97 22.53
C GLN A 386 8.59 20.10 22.25
N ILE A 387 9.30 18.97 22.04
CA ILE A 387 10.73 18.99 21.70
C ILE A 387 10.90 19.59 20.29
N ASP A 388 10.09 19.15 19.33
CA ASP A 388 10.14 19.66 17.97
C ASP A 388 9.73 21.13 17.89
N ALA A 389 8.73 21.56 18.68
CA ALA A 389 8.30 22.95 18.75
C ALA A 389 9.41 23.89 19.23
N ARG A 390 10.23 23.43 20.17
CA ARG A 390 11.41 24.18 20.65
C ARG A 390 12.51 24.25 19.58
N ARG A 391 12.82 23.10 18.92
CA ARG A 391 13.84 23.04 17.85
C ARG A 391 13.47 23.88 16.64
N GLN A 392 12.17 24.09 16.39
CA GLN A 392 11.63 24.73 15.19
C GLN A 392 10.76 25.95 15.55
N ALA A 393 11.16 26.72 16.56
CA ALA A 393 10.40 27.86 17.08
C ALA A 393 10.03 28.89 15.99
N LEU A 394 10.89 29.11 15.00
CA LEU A 394 10.61 29.99 13.87
C LEU A 394 9.40 29.52 13.05
N ASN A 395 9.24 28.21 12.84
CA ASN A 395 8.10 27.67 12.13
C ASN A 395 6.82 27.75 12.99
N VAL A 396 6.93 27.57 14.32
CA VAL A 396 5.82 27.82 15.27
C VAL A 396 5.33 29.25 15.17
N ALA A 397 6.25 30.22 15.18
CA ALA A 397 5.92 31.63 15.01
C ALA A 397 5.23 31.91 13.66
N ARG A 398 5.71 31.30 12.56
CA ARG A 398 5.06 31.42 11.24
C ARG A 398 3.63 30.86 11.23
N MET A 399 3.40 29.69 11.83
CA MET A 399 2.08 29.08 11.91
C MET A 399 1.10 29.95 12.71
N ARG A 400 1.52 30.48 13.86
CA ARG A 400 0.72 31.42 14.68
C ARG A 400 0.44 32.72 13.93
N MET A 401 1.43 33.28 13.21
CA MET A 401 1.24 34.47 12.39
C MET A 401 0.22 34.28 11.26
N LEU A 402 0.14 33.06 10.71
CA LEU A 402 -0.86 32.65 9.70
C LEU A 402 -2.23 32.36 10.30
N GLY A 403 -2.41 32.53 11.61
CA GLY A 403 -3.69 32.35 12.31
C GLY A 403 -3.98 30.91 12.74
N ALA A 404 -3.02 30.00 12.67
CA ALA A 404 -3.19 28.65 13.17
C ALA A 404 -3.01 28.57 14.69
N GLU A 405 -3.84 27.77 15.34
CA GLU A 405 -3.65 27.33 16.73
C GLU A 405 -2.57 26.24 16.74
N VAL A 406 -1.45 26.47 17.40
CA VAL A 406 -0.39 25.48 17.57
C VAL A 406 -0.47 24.87 18.96
N VAL A 407 -0.74 23.55 19.01
CA VAL A 407 -0.85 22.77 20.24
C VAL A 407 0.43 21.98 20.45
N GLU A 408 1.16 22.30 21.52
CA GLU A 408 2.35 21.56 21.92
C GLU A 408 1.95 20.27 22.63
N VAL A 409 2.33 19.11 22.07
CA VAL A 409 2.06 17.79 22.64
C VAL A 409 3.13 17.48 23.69
N THR A 410 2.70 17.31 24.93
CA THR A 410 3.58 17.10 26.09
C THR A 410 3.56 15.66 26.62
N LEU A 411 2.77 14.79 26.01
CA LEU A 411 2.68 13.36 26.34
C LEU A 411 3.63 12.55 25.43
N GLY A 412 4.02 11.37 25.89
CA GLY A 412 4.95 10.49 25.17
C GLY A 412 6.36 11.08 25.05
N ASP A 413 7.00 10.83 23.91
CA ASP A 413 8.38 11.28 23.63
C ASP A 413 8.43 12.75 23.18
N LYS A 414 7.26 13.38 23.02
CA LYS A 414 7.08 14.79 22.66
C LYS A 414 7.67 15.19 21.29
N ILE A 415 7.57 14.25 20.34
CA ILE A 415 8.04 14.36 18.95
C ILE A 415 6.90 14.11 17.95
N LEU A 416 7.23 14.03 16.65
CA LEU A 416 6.27 13.87 15.56
C LEU A 416 5.29 12.70 15.76
N LYS A 417 5.73 11.54 16.26
CA LYS A 417 4.89 10.37 16.55
C LYS A 417 3.70 10.74 17.45
N ASP A 418 3.96 11.47 18.51
CA ASP A 418 2.93 11.88 19.48
C ASP A 418 2.00 12.95 18.92
N ALA A 419 2.54 13.85 18.09
CA ALA A 419 1.72 14.84 17.37
C ALA A 419 0.71 14.18 16.43
N ILE A 420 1.11 13.11 15.70
CA ILE A 420 0.21 12.33 14.85
C ILE A 420 -0.88 11.64 15.68
N ASN A 421 -0.50 11.02 16.79
CA ASN A 421 -1.43 10.34 17.68
C ASN A 421 -2.48 11.31 18.26
N GLU A 422 -2.08 12.53 18.61
CA GLU A 422 -2.99 13.54 19.13
C GLU A 422 -3.91 14.10 18.03
N ALA A 423 -3.38 14.33 16.82
CA ALA A 423 -4.19 14.69 15.67
C ALA A 423 -5.25 13.63 15.34
N LEU A 424 -4.90 12.34 15.41
CA LEU A 424 -5.86 11.25 15.22
C LEU A 424 -6.96 11.23 16.29
N ARG A 425 -6.63 11.48 17.57
CA ARG A 425 -7.64 11.60 18.64
C ARG A 425 -8.60 12.75 18.42
N ASP A 426 -8.08 13.91 18.03
CA ASP A 426 -8.91 15.06 17.67
C ASP A 426 -9.82 14.74 16.47
N TRP A 427 -9.27 14.07 15.45
CA TRP A 427 -10.05 13.73 14.26
C TRP A 427 -11.21 12.80 14.58
N VAL A 428 -10.98 11.72 15.34
CA VAL A 428 -12.06 10.81 15.80
C VAL A 428 -13.15 11.57 16.55
N THR A 429 -12.77 12.54 17.38
CA THR A 429 -13.70 13.32 18.21
C THR A 429 -14.53 14.31 17.37
N ASN A 430 -13.95 14.91 16.34
CA ASN A 430 -14.52 16.05 15.59
C ASN A 430 -14.71 15.74 14.09
N VAL A 431 -14.88 14.49 13.72
CA VAL A 431 -14.91 14.01 12.33
C VAL A 431 -15.94 14.70 11.44
N LYS A 432 -17.03 15.20 12.03
CA LYS A 432 -18.17 15.78 11.31
C LYS A 432 -17.79 17.05 10.53
N ASP A 433 -17.03 17.95 11.12
CA ASP A 433 -16.68 19.27 10.56
C ASP A 433 -15.19 19.44 10.28
N THR A 434 -14.37 18.45 10.66
CA THR A 434 -12.92 18.49 10.65
C THR A 434 -12.36 17.52 9.62
N HIS A 435 -11.36 17.99 8.86
CA HIS A 435 -10.51 17.15 8.03
C HIS A 435 -9.09 17.06 8.63
N TYR A 436 -8.55 15.86 8.67
CA TYR A 436 -7.14 15.65 8.99
C TYR A 436 -6.31 15.78 7.71
N LEU A 437 -5.55 16.87 7.60
CA LEU A 437 -4.68 17.14 6.47
C LEU A 437 -3.32 16.48 6.72
N LEU A 438 -3.15 15.25 6.22
CA LEU A 438 -1.96 14.43 6.46
C LEU A 438 -0.78 14.85 5.57
N GLY A 439 0.39 15.01 6.17
CA GLY A 439 1.55 15.64 5.53
C GLY A 439 2.42 14.75 4.67
N THR A 440 2.18 13.44 4.63
CA THR A 440 3.04 12.49 3.91
C THR A 440 2.25 11.35 3.26
N VAL A 441 2.93 10.49 2.48
CA VAL A 441 2.31 9.34 1.78
C VAL A 441 2.15 8.13 2.70
N ALA A 442 1.85 8.36 3.97
CA ALA A 442 1.57 7.35 4.99
C ALA A 442 0.10 7.42 5.42
N GLY A 443 -0.28 6.62 6.40
CA GLY A 443 -1.66 6.60 6.91
C GLY A 443 -2.61 5.74 6.09
N PRO A 444 -3.89 5.70 6.49
CA PRO A 444 -4.89 4.83 5.86
C PRO A 444 -5.23 5.30 4.44
N HIS A 445 -5.62 4.36 3.58
CA HIS A 445 -6.18 4.71 2.27
C HIS A 445 -7.39 5.66 2.45
N PRO A 446 -7.54 6.76 1.64
CA PRO A 446 -6.84 7.05 0.39
C PRO A 446 -5.59 7.95 0.52
N PHE A 447 -5.13 8.30 1.73
CA PHE A 447 -4.05 9.29 1.92
C PHE A 447 -2.78 8.99 1.11
N PRO A 448 -2.21 7.76 1.08
CA PRO A 448 -0.98 7.53 0.32
C PRO A 448 -1.10 7.88 -1.16
N ALA A 449 -2.13 7.40 -1.84
CA ALA A 449 -2.38 7.68 -3.26
C ALA A 449 -2.70 9.17 -3.50
N MET A 450 -3.53 9.75 -2.66
CA MET A 450 -3.94 11.15 -2.77
C MET A 450 -2.76 12.11 -2.59
N VAL A 451 -1.94 11.91 -1.59
CA VAL A 451 -0.75 12.75 -1.35
C VAL A 451 0.25 12.59 -2.48
N ARG A 452 0.49 11.35 -2.97
CA ARG A 452 1.32 11.12 -4.15
C ARG A 452 0.82 11.91 -5.36
N ASP A 453 -0.48 11.83 -5.66
CA ASP A 453 -1.06 12.48 -6.84
C ASP A 453 -0.93 14.02 -6.78
N PHE A 454 -0.95 14.63 -5.59
CA PHE A 454 -0.67 16.05 -5.45
C PHE A 454 0.84 16.38 -5.49
N GLN A 455 1.71 15.42 -5.20
CA GLN A 455 3.16 15.62 -5.24
C GLN A 455 3.81 15.24 -6.59
N LYS A 456 3.16 14.41 -7.43
CA LYS A 456 3.75 13.92 -8.68
C LYS A 456 4.09 15.01 -9.70
N ILE A 457 3.50 16.20 -9.56
CA ILE A 457 3.86 17.40 -10.30
C ILE A 457 5.36 17.70 -10.27
N ILE A 458 6.06 17.30 -9.20
CA ILE A 458 7.52 17.47 -9.06
C ILE A 458 8.25 16.70 -10.17
N GLY A 459 7.91 15.43 -10.36
CA GLY A 459 8.51 14.57 -11.38
C GLY A 459 8.06 14.90 -12.78
N GLU A 460 6.77 15.21 -12.96
CA GLU A 460 6.20 15.63 -14.26
C GLU A 460 6.92 16.87 -14.80
N GLU A 461 7.09 17.90 -13.95
CA GLU A 461 7.84 19.10 -14.33
C GLU A 461 9.33 18.81 -14.57
N ALA A 462 9.97 17.99 -13.71
CA ALA A 462 11.37 17.65 -13.89
C ALA A 462 11.63 16.95 -15.22
N LYS A 463 10.76 16.02 -15.62
CA LYS A 463 10.83 15.32 -16.91
C LYS A 463 10.68 16.29 -18.09
N GLN A 464 9.67 17.16 -18.03
CA GLN A 464 9.41 18.16 -19.07
C GLN A 464 10.56 19.17 -19.19
N GLN A 465 11.06 19.70 -18.05
CA GLN A 465 12.15 20.67 -18.02
C GLN A 465 13.47 20.06 -18.51
N LEU A 466 13.75 18.79 -18.20
CA LEU A 466 14.95 18.11 -18.67
C LEU A 466 14.95 18.04 -20.20
N GLN A 467 13.79 17.73 -20.80
CA GLN A 467 13.63 17.71 -22.24
C GLN A 467 13.66 19.11 -22.85
N ASP A 468 12.87 20.05 -22.35
CA ASP A 468 12.67 21.36 -22.98
C ASP A 468 13.90 22.28 -22.85
N TRP A 469 14.57 22.24 -21.69
CA TRP A 469 15.68 23.17 -21.42
C TRP A 469 17.03 22.60 -21.81
N TYR A 470 17.19 21.27 -21.77
CA TYR A 470 18.50 20.63 -21.92
C TYR A 470 18.54 19.60 -23.06
N GLY A 471 17.41 19.28 -23.69
CA GLY A 471 17.34 18.31 -24.79
C GLY A 471 17.63 16.88 -24.35
N ILE A 472 17.38 16.54 -23.06
CA ILE A 472 17.67 15.24 -22.46
C ILE A 472 16.35 14.50 -22.26
N ASP A 473 16.22 13.32 -22.84
CA ASP A 473 15.01 12.50 -22.84
C ASP A 473 14.70 11.90 -21.46
N HIS A 474 15.73 11.41 -20.75
CA HIS A 474 15.59 10.82 -19.42
C HIS A 474 16.88 11.01 -18.61
N PRO A 475 16.79 11.05 -17.26
CA PRO A 475 17.95 10.94 -16.39
C PRO A 475 18.38 9.48 -16.24
N ASP A 476 19.67 9.24 -15.97
CA ASP A 476 20.15 7.91 -15.57
C ASP A 476 19.81 7.58 -14.10
N ALA A 477 19.69 8.63 -13.27
CA ALA A 477 19.37 8.44 -11.86
C ALA A 477 18.54 9.59 -11.26
N ILE A 478 17.70 9.25 -10.26
CA ILE A 478 16.99 10.21 -9.40
C ILE A 478 17.30 9.91 -7.94
N CYS A 479 17.67 10.93 -7.17
CA CYS A 479 17.96 10.86 -5.75
C CYS A 479 16.98 11.69 -4.94
N ALA A 480 16.37 11.11 -3.92
CA ALA A 480 15.48 11.81 -3.00
C ALA A 480 15.62 11.29 -1.56
N CYS A 481 15.38 12.14 -0.56
CA CYS A 481 15.34 11.73 0.84
C CYS A 481 14.00 11.10 1.19
N VAL A 482 13.98 10.15 2.14
CA VAL A 482 12.82 9.37 2.52
C VAL A 482 12.63 9.38 4.04
N GLY A 483 11.68 10.23 4.51
CA GLY A 483 11.06 10.09 5.81
C GLY A 483 9.77 9.27 5.63
N GLY A 484 8.58 9.90 5.64
CA GLY A 484 7.37 9.26 5.15
C GLY A 484 7.32 9.06 3.62
N GLY A 485 8.14 9.81 2.86
CA GLY A 485 8.43 9.58 1.44
C GLY A 485 7.69 10.47 0.43
N SER A 486 6.94 11.51 0.86
CA SER A 486 6.11 12.30 -0.07
C SER A 486 6.89 13.04 -1.15
N ASN A 487 8.06 13.60 -0.84
CA ASN A 487 8.92 14.23 -1.85
C ASN A 487 9.52 13.21 -2.82
N ALA A 488 9.93 12.05 -2.30
CA ALA A 488 10.57 11.00 -3.07
C ALA A 488 9.60 10.40 -4.10
N ILE A 489 8.41 9.98 -3.65
CA ILE A 489 7.41 9.46 -4.61
C ILE A 489 6.96 10.55 -5.58
N GLY A 490 6.91 11.81 -5.14
CA GLY A 490 6.55 12.95 -5.99
C GLY A 490 7.49 13.14 -7.17
N VAL A 491 8.81 13.04 -6.96
CA VAL A 491 9.78 13.14 -8.07
C VAL A 491 9.93 11.85 -8.85
N MET A 492 9.78 10.68 -8.20
CA MET A 492 9.99 9.37 -8.82
C MET A 492 8.80 8.92 -9.68
N ASN A 493 7.56 9.34 -9.34
CA ASN A 493 6.34 8.84 -9.98
C ASN A 493 6.37 8.92 -11.51
N ALA A 494 6.83 10.03 -12.08
CA ALA A 494 6.91 10.21 -13.53
C ALA A 494 7.92 9.29 -14.26
N PHE A 495 8.70 8.53 -13.49
CA PHE A 495 9.76 7.65 -13.98
C PHE A 495 9.63 6.20 -13.48
N LEU A 496 8.58 5.87 -12.73
CA LEU A 496 8.38 4.53 -12.19
C LEU A 496 8.30 3.44 -13.27
N ASP A 497 7.73 3.77 -14.42
CA ASP A 497 7.53 2.84 -15.53
C ASP A 497 8.68 2.89 -16.58
N ASP A 498 9.74 3.65 -16.33
CA ASP A 498 10.92 3.74 -17.20
C ASP A 498 12.11 3.03 -16.59
N ASP A 499 12.36 1.78 -17.00
CA ASP A 499 13.44 0.93 -16.48
C ASP A 499 14.85 1.46 -16.76
N ARG A 500 15.00 2.43 -17.65
CA ARG A 500 16.28 3.10 -17.94
C ARG A 500 16.72 3.99 -16.80
N VAL A 501 15.77 4.42 -15.93
CA VAL A 501 16.01 5.37 -14.84
C VAL A 501 16.22 4.63 -13.53
N ASN A 502 17.40 4.75 -12.94
CA ASN A 502 17.68 4.22 -11.61
C ASN A 502 17.09 5.14 -10.54
N LEU A 503 16.28 4.63 -9.64
CA LEU A 503 15.65 5.39 -8.57
C LEU A 503 16.31 5.09 -7.22
N TYR A 504 16.70 6.14 -6.48
CA TYR A 504 17.40 6.01 -5.20
C TYR A 504 16.69 6.82 -4.11
N GLY A 505 16.26 6.12 -3.05
CA GLY A 505 15.69 6.70 -1.83
C GLY A 505 16.69 6.65 -0.67
N TYR A 506 16.87 7.77 0.03
CA TYR A 506 17.83 7.85 1.15
C TYR A 506 17.12 8.16 2.46
N GLU A 507 17.21 7.21 3.40
CA GLU A 507 16.68 7.32 4.75
C GLU A 507 17.67 8.04 5.69
N ALA A 508 17.18 8.50 6.85
CA ALA A 508 18.03 9.11 7.86
C ALA A 508 18.82 8.05 8.61
N GLY A 509 20.13 8.02 8.39
CA GLY A 509 21.06 7.09 8.99
C GLY A 509 21.46 7.44 10.41
N GLY A 510 21.16 8.65 10.90
CA GLY A 510 21.55 9.10 12.24
C GLY A 510 23.03 8.86 12.51
N ASN A 511 23.33 8.18 13.60
CA ASN A 511 24.68 7.74 13.97
C ASN A 511 25.11 6.40 13.35
N GLY A 512 24.36 5.89 12.33
CA GLY A 512 24.58 4.61 11.68
C GLY A 512 23.68 3.50 12.21
N PRO A 513 23.41 2.43 11.40
CA PRO A 513 22.47 1.37 11.76
C PRO A 513 22.85 0.60 13.03
N GLU A 514 24.14 0.40 13.28
CA GLU A 514 24.63 -0.32 14.45
C GLU A 514 24.49 0.47 15.76
N SER A 515 24.20 1.76 15.70
CA SER A 515 24.09 2.63 16.88
C SER A 515 22.75 2.49 17.61
N GLY A 516 21.71 1.96 16.93
CA GLY A 516 20.32 2.03 17.38
C GLY A 516 19.73 3.46 17.38
N GLN A 517 20.52 4.46 16.96
CA GLN A 517 20.10 5.86 16.83
C GLN A 517 20.00 6.25 15.37
N HIS A 518 18.92 5.86 14.72
CA HIS A 518 18.64 6.10 13.31
C HIS A 518 17.14 6.02 13.01
N ALA A 519 16.74 6.33 11.79
CA ALA A 519 15.40 6.14 11.23
C ALA A 519 15.46 5.33 9.93
N ILE A 520 16.25 4.25 9.91
CA ILE A 520 16.42 3.34 8.76
C ILE A 520 15.40 2.21 8.88
N ARG A 521 14.47 2.06 7.92
CA ARG A 521 13.45 1.00 7.89
C ARG A 521 13.77 -0.11 6.89
N PHE A 522 14.59 0.17 5.86
CA PHE A 522 14.77 -0.73 4.72
C PHE A 522 16.08 -1.52 4.72
N ALA A 523 17.00 -1.25 5.63
CA ALA A 523 18.20 -2.05 5.75
C ALA A 523 17.91 -3.43 6.35
N PRO A 524 18.68 -4.47 5.97
CA PRO A 524 18.53 -5.79 6.58
C PRO A 524 18.65 -5.74 8.12
N GLY A 525 17.69 -6.31 8.82
CA GLY A 525 17.69 -6.38 10.29
C GLY A 525 17.24 -5.10 11.00
N THR A 526 16.72 -4.08 10.29
CA THR A 526 16.21 -2.86 10.92
C THR A 526 14.68 -2.82 11.00
N GLY A 527 13.99 -2.57 9.90
CA GLY A 527 12.52 -2.48 9.89
C GLY A 527 11.82 -3.82 9.78
N GLN A 528 10.66 -3.94 10.40
CA GLN A 528 9.76 -5.08 10.36
C GLN A 528 8.44 -4.70 9.70
N LEU A 529 7.66 -5.72 9.30
CA LEU A 529 6.29 -5.53 8.81
C LEU A 529 5.35 -5.29 9.98
N GLY A 530 4.75 -4.12 10.03
CA GLY A 530 3.82 -3.79 11.11
C GLY A 530 2.73 -2.81 10.67
N MET A 531 1.86 -2.46 11.59
CA MET A 531 0.78 -1.50 11.37
C MET A 531 1.08 -0.21 12.11
N CYS A 532 1.18 0.89 11.37
CA CYS A 532 1.41 2.20 11.95
C CYS A 532 0.41 3.20 11.38
N GLN A 533 -0.28 3.92 12.28
CA GLN A 533 -1.15 5.05 11.94
C GLN A 533 -2.16 4.77 10.82
N GLY A 534 -2.71 3.54 10.79
CA GLY A 534 -3.78 3.15 9.89
C GLY A 534 -3.36 2.48 8.58
N ALA A 535 -2.07 2.18 8.39
CA ALA A 535 -1.56 1.43 7.25
C ALA A 535 -0.55 0.35 7.66
N LYS A 536 -0.49 -0.73 6.88
CA LYS A 536 0.58 -1.73 6.98
C LYS A 536 1.77 -1.29 6.14
N SER A 537 2.97 -1.26 6.75
CA SER A 537 4.21 -0.87 6.08
C SER A 537 5.43 -1.45 6.81
N TYR A 538 6.63 -1.10 6.36
CA TYR A 538 7.83 -1.29 7.17
C TYR A 538 7.88 -0.25 8.28
N LEU A 539 8.23 -0.71 9.47
CA LEU A 539 8.35 0.17 10.63
C LEU A 539 9.42 -0.32 11.60
N LEU A 540 10.00 0.59 12.37
CA LEU A 540 10.88 0.29 13.47
C LEU A 540 10.03 -0.03 14.70
N GLU A 541 10.01 -1.30 15.12
CA GLU A 541 9.24 -1.75 16.27
C GLU A 541 9.98 -2.84 17.05
N THR A 542 9.58 -3.03 18.32
CA THR A 542 10.02 -4.14 19.15
C THR A 542 9.33 -5.43 18.74
N ASP A 543 9.81 -6.57 19.25
CA ASP A 543 9.16 -7.88 19.03
C ASP A 543 7.73 -7.95 19.57
N GLU A 544 7.37 -7.05 20.54
CA GLU A 544 6.01 -6.91 21.05
C GLU A 544 5.13 -5.94 20.23
N GLY A 545 5.64 -5.42 19.12
CA GLY A 545 4.91 -4.51 18.22
C GLY A 545 4.83 -3.05 18.70
N GLN A 546 5.73 -2.63 19.60
CA GLN A 546 5.82 -1.23 20.03
C GLN A 546 6.78 -0.47 19.12
N THR A 547 6.34 0.68 18.61
CA THR A 547 7.18 1.57 17.79
C THR A 547 8.40 2.00 18.58
N LEU A 548 9.60 1.75 18.03
CA LEU A 548 10.87 2.20 18.57
C LEU A 548 11.04 3.72 18.44
N ASP A 549 11.84 4.28 19.33
CA ASP A 549 12.32 5.64 19.19
C ASP A 549 13.27 5.74 18.02
N THR A 550 13.15 6.82 17.27
CA THR A 550 14.02 7.12 16.13
C THR A 550 14.90 8.30 16.43
N TYR A 551 15.97 8.46 15.65
CA TYR A 551 16.90 9.57 15.78
C TYR A 551 17.36 10.05 14.42
N SER A 552 17.38 11.37 14.22
CA SER A 552 18.01 12.07 13.10
C SER A 552 18.27 13.52 13.49
N ILE A 553 19.38 14.07 13.00
CA ILE A 553 19.61 15.52 13.02
C ILE A 553 18.52 16.28 12.25
N SER A 554 17.86 15.60 11.31
CA SER A 554 16.75 16.12 10.53
C SER A 554 15.41 15.73 11.14
N ALA A 555 14.71 16.68 11.79
CA ALA A 555 13.39 16.44 12.36
C ALA A 555 12.32 15.98 11.34
N GLY A 556 12.48 16.33 10.05
CA GLY A 556 11.53 15.92 9.00
C GLY A 556 11.72 14.50 8.48
N LEU A 557 12.84 13.82 8.82
CA LEU A 557 13.11 12.42 8.49
C LEU A 557 13.08 11.52 9.72
N ASP A 558 12.91 12.09 10.91
CA ASP A 558 12.81 11.37 12.18
C ASP A 558 11.41 10.74 12.33
N TYR A 559 11.23 9.58 11.71
CA TYR A 559 9.94 8.90 11.60
C TYR A 559 10.12 7.39 11.50
N ALA A 560 9.43 6.65 12.38
CA ALA A 560 9.63 5.21 12.52
C ALA A 560 9.03 4.38 11.36
N SER A 561 8.09 4.92 10.57
CA SER A 561 7.42 4.21 9.48
C SER A 561 7.75 4.85 8.12
N VAL A 562 7.18 4.30 7.05
CA VAL A 562 7.34 4.80 5.67
C VAL A 562 6.05 4.56 4.90
N GLY A 563 5.84 5.30 3.81
CA GLY A 563 4.69 5.11 2.94
C GLY A 563 4.59 3.69 2.38
N PRO A 564 3.37 3.09 2.34
CA PRO A 564 3.19 1.71 1.87
C PRO A 564 3.60 1.50 0.41
N GLU A 565 3.47 2.50 -0.44
CA GLU A 565 3.96 2.45 -1.82
C GLU A 565 5.48 2.33 -1.87
N HIS A 566 6.24 3.04 -1.00
CA HIS A 566 7.69 2.89 -0.90
C HIS A 566 8.09 1.48 -0.44
N ALA A 567 7.35 0.91 0.53
CA ALA A 567 7.57 -0.45 0.99
C ALA A 567 7.41 -1.47 -0.15
N TRP A 568 6.36 -1.31 -0.95
CA TRP A 568 6.13 -2.13 -2.13
C TRP A 568 7.20 -1.94 -3.22
N LEU A 569 7.56 -0.69 -3.56
CA LEU A 569 8.58 -0.40 -4.56
C LEU A 569 9.97 -0.95 -4.17
N LYS A 570 10.26 -1.02 -2.86
CA LYS A 570 11.45 -1.71 -2.33
C LYS A 570 11.36 -3.20 -2.56
N ASP A 571 10.23 -3.85 -2.23
CA ASP A 571 10.08 -5.31 -2.31
C ASP A 571 10.10 -5.82 -3.75
N ILE A 572 9.52 -5.08 -4.70
CA ILE A 572 9.61 -5.41 -6.13
C ILE A 572 10.95 -5.00 -6.78
N GLY A 573 11.87 -4.38 -6.02
CA GLY A 573 13.18 -3.97 -6.51
C GLY A 573 13.20 -2.78 -7.47
N ARG A 574 12.09 -2.00 -7.57
CA ARG A 574 12.03 -0.85 -8.48
C ARG A 574 12.80 0.36 -7.99
N VAL A 575 12.87 0.57 -6.69
CA VAL A 575 13.61 1.67 -6.07
C VAL A 575 14.68 1.12 -5.13
N ASN A 576 15.89 1.62 -5.28
CA ASN A 576 17.03 1.28 -4.44
C ASN A 576 17.02 2.17 -3.19
N TYR A 577 16.81 1.59 -2.01
CA TYR A 577 16.85 2.33 -0.76
C TYR A 577 18.18 2.10 -0.04
N SER A 578 18.68 3.18 0.53
CA SER A 578 19.87 3.24 1.37
C SER A 578 19.70 4.36 2.38
N TRP A 579 20.73 4.74 3.10
CA TRP A 579 20.70 5.79 4.09
C TRP A 579 21.88 6.74 3.95
N ALA A 580 21.78 7.92 4.56
CA ALA A 580 22.88 8.81 4.81
C ALA A 580 22.95 9.10 6.31
N THR A 581 24.15 9.02 6.89
CA THR A 581 24.38 9.40 8.30
C THR A 581 24.27 10.91 8.48
N ASP A 582 24.12 11.38 9.73
CA ASP A 582 24.09 12.80 10.04
C ASP A 582 25.38 13.50 9.57
N GLU A 583 26.55 12.86 9.74
CA GLU A 583 27.83 13.39 9.26
C GLU A 583 27.86 13.50 7.72
N GLU A 584 27.42 12.47 7.00
CA GLU A 584 27.34 12.49 5.53
C GLU A 584 26.37 13.58 5.04
N ALA A 585 25.22 13.71 5.68
CA ALA A 585 24.22 14.71 5.34
C ALA A 585 24.73 16.13 5.59
N MET A 586 25.38 16.37 6.73
CA MET A 586 25.94 17.69 7.06
C MET A 586 27.13 18.04 6.16
N ASN A 587 27.99 17.08 5.81
CA ASN A 587 29.05 17.32 4.84
C ASN A 587 28.46 17.69 3.46
N ALA A 588 27.43 17.00 3.01
CA ALA A 588 26.75 17.31 1.75
C ALA A 588 26.01 18.66 1.78
N PHE A 589 25.43 19.02 2.94
CA PHE A 589 24.87 20.36 3.17
C PHE A 589 25.93 21.46 2.90
N ARG A 590 27.13 21.30 3.48
CA ARG A 590 28.23 22.23 3.26
C ARG A 590 28.72 22.21 1.81
N ASP A 591 28.90 21.03 1.23
CA ASP A 591 29.41 20.85 -0.14
C ASP A 591 28.52 21.58 -1.14
N LEU A 592 27.18 21.40 -1.05
CA LEU A 592 26.22 22.07 -1.93
C LEU A 592 26.18 23.58 -1.67
N SER A 593 26.21 24.00 -0.40
CA SER A 593 26.19 25.43 -0.05
C SER A 593 27.39 26.16 -0.58
N GLN A 594 28.59 25.57 -0.47
CA GLN A 594 29.84 26.21 -0.90
C GLN A 594 30.10 26.09 -2.40
N SER A 595 29.60 25.04 -3.04
CA SER A 595 29.80 24.87 -4.48
C SER A 595 28.77 25.63 -5.31
N GLU A 596 27.49 25.66 -4.93
CA GLU A 596 26.39 26.20 -5.75
C GLU A 596 25.72 27.43 -5.12
N GLY A 597 26.06 27.80 -3.87
CA GLY A 597 25.38 28.88 -3.16
C GLY A 597 23.93 28.52 -2.78
N ILE A 598 23.63 27.24 -2.67
CA ILE A 598 22.29 26.72 -2.33
C ILE A 598 22.38 26.08 -0.96
N ILE A 599 21.65 26.63 0.01
CA ILE A 599 21.57 26.09 1.37
C ILE A 599 20.34 25.18 1.43
N PRO A 600 20.48 23.84 1.31
CA PRO A 600 19.37 22.92 1.35
C PRO A 600 18.87 22.72 2.79
N ALA A 601 17.63 22.30 2.98
CA ALA A 601 17.21 21.75 4.27
C ALA A 601 18.04 20.51 4.64
N ILE A 602 18.23 20.23 5.93
CA ILE A 602 18.97 19.04 6.38
C ILE A 602 18.31 17.76 5.84
N GLU A 603 16.97 17.74 5.70
CA GLU A 603 16.25 16.67 5.00
C GLU A 603 16.82 16.44 3.59
N SER A 604 16.88 17.49 2.80
CA SER A 604 17.35 17.45 1.41
C SER A 604 18.83 17.05 1.31
N SER A 605 19.62 17.39 2.34
CA SER A 605 21.04 17.05 2.39
C SER A 605 21.30 15.55 2.41
N HIS A 606 20.35 14.73 2.89
CA HIS A 606 20.42 13.26 2.77
C HIS A 606 20.34 12.83 1.31
N ALA A 607 19.52 13.48 0.48
CA ALA A 607 19.50 13.22 -0.97
C ALA A 607 20.77 13.69 -1.68
N VAL A 608 21.34 14.82 -1.23
CA VAL A 608 22.62 15.34 -1.76
C VAL A 608 23.78 14.41 -1.38
N ALA A 609 23.84 13.92 -0.14
CA ALA A 609 24.78 12.87 0.27
C ALA A 609 24.58 11.58 -0.53
N GLY A 610 23.32 11.24 -0.77
CA GLY A 610 22.93 10.11 -1.61
C GLY A 610 23.41 10.21 -3.05
N ALA A 611 23.56 11.43 -3.60
CA ALA A 611 24.08 11.60 -4.95
C ALA A 611 25.51 11.08 -5.11
N TYR A 612 26.35 11.17 -4.09
CA TYR A 612 27.69 10.54 -4.09
C TYR A 612 27.59 9.02 -4.14
N LYS A 613 26.67 8.43 -3.35
CA LYS A 613 26.45 6.98 -3.30
C LYS A 613 25.86 6.46 -4.62
N ALA A 614 24.87 7.15 -5.18
CA ALA A 614 24.29 6.82 -6.47
C ALA A 614 25.31 6.92 -7.61
N ALA A 615 26.15 7.94 -7.60
CA ALA A 615 27.22 8.10 -8.59
C ALA A 615 28.25 6.96 -8.50
N ALA A 616 28.62 6.54 -7.28
CA ALA A 616 29.51 5.40 -7.08
C ALA A 616 28.87 4.08 -7.57
N ASP A 617 27.59 3.87 -7.31
CA ASP A 617 26.83 2.70 -7.79
C ASP A 617 26.73 2.67 -9.33
N LEU A 618 26.39 3.80 -9.96
CA LEU A 618 26.37 3.92 -11.44
C LEU A 618 27.74 3.64 -12.03
N LYS A 619 28.81 4.16 -11.39
CA LYS A 619 30.17 3.88 -11.82
C LYS A 619 30.50 2.39 -11.75
N ALA A 620 30.12 1.71 -10.67
CA ALA A 620 30.26 0.27 -10.50
C ALA A 620 29.46 -0.54 -11.54
N LYS A 621 28.29 -0.03 -11.96
CA LYS A 621 27.46 -0.58 -13.06
C LYS A 621 28.05 -0.29 -14.46
N GLY A 622 29.18 0.39 -14.58
CA GLY A 622 29.89 0.61 -15.84
C GLY A 622 29.59 1.95 -16.51
N TYR A 623 28.82 2.84 -15.90
CA TYR A 623 28.60 4.19 -16.42
C TYR A 623 29.89 5.00 -16.34
N ASN A 624 30.26 5.68 -17.42
CA ASN A 624 31.35 6.67 -17.44
C ASN A 624 30.82 8.10 -17.40
N LYS A 625 29.63 8.30 -17.93
CA LYS A 625 28.87 9.54 -17.90
C LYS A 625 27.44 9.25 -17.43
N ALA A 626 26.82 10.18 -16.73
CA ALA A 626 25.45 10.05 -16.30
C ALA A 626 24.75 11.42 -16.17
N VAL A 627 23.42 11.39 -16.27
CA VAL A 627 22.53 12.51 -15.96
C VAL A 627 21.78 12.15 -14.67
N MET A 628 21.90 12.99 -13.65
CA MET A 628 21.31 12.73 -12.35
C MET A 628 20.40 13.88 -11.92
N ILE A 629 19.23 13.57 -11.36
CA ILE A 629 18.35 14.55 -10.71
C ILE A 629 18.43 14.34 -9.19
N VAL A 630 18.64 15.40 -8.42
CA VAL A 630 18.56 15.40 -6.97
C VAL A 630 17.41 16.31 -6.55
N ASN A 631 16.45 15.79 -5.77
CA ASN A 631 15.32 16.58 -5.30
C ASN A 631 15.68 17.38 -4.06
N ILE A 632 15.73 18.71 -4.19
CA ILE A 632 15.91 19.64 -3.06
C ILE A 632 14.54 19.96 -2.48
N SER A 633 14.08 19.13 -1.57
CA SER A 633 12.71 19.09 -1.06
C SER A 633 12.32 20.30 -0.21
N GLY A 634 13.31 21.04 0.33
CA GLY A 634 13.11 22.24 1.13
C GLY A 634 14.40 23.04 1.32
N ARG A 635 14.25 24.29 1.77
CA ARG A 635 15.37 25.21 2.02
C ARG A 635 15.85 25.16 3.46
N GLY A 636 17.13 25.47 3.68
CA GLY A 636 17.82 25.34 4.95
C GLY A 636 17.75 26.51 5.90
N ASP A 637 17.01 27.59 5.60
CA ASP A 637 16.92 28.74 6.51
C ASP A 637 16.49 28.37 7.93
N LYS A 638 15.59 27.39 8.03
CA LYS A 638 15.09 26.87 9.31
C LYS A 638 16.15 26.09 10.11
N ASP A 639 17.20 25.62 9.44
CA ASP A 639 18.20 24.71 9.99
C ASP A 639 19.52 25.43 10.32
N MET A 640 19.58 26.76 10.12
CA MET A 640 20.80 27.52 10.27
C MET A 640 21.35 27.54 11.71
N ALA A 641 20.50 27.45 12.73
CA ALA A 641 20.95 27.30 14.12
C ALA A 641 21.68 25.95 14.32
N THR A 642 21.09 24.86 13.85
CA THR A 642 21.68 23.51 13.91
C THR A 642 22.95 23.42 13.09
N ALA A 643 22.93 23.90 11.83
CA ALA A 643 24.09 23.87 10.95
C ALA A 643 25.23 24.78 11.47
N GLY A 644 24.89 25.98 11.97
CA GLY A 644 25.86 26.91 12.55
C GLY A 644 26.59 26.34 13.77
N LYS A 645 25.87 25.64 14.63
CA LYS A 645 26.43 24.88 15.75
C LYS A 645 27.29 23.72 15.27
N TRP A 646 26.82 22.91 14.35
CA TRP A 646 27.53 21.74 13.81
C TRP A 646 28.90 22.12 13.23
N PHE A 647 28.97 23.22 12.48
CA PHE A 647 30.20 23.67 11.83
C PHE A 647 31.01 24.62 12.69
N GLY A 648 30.60 24.93 13.93
CA GLY A 648 31.30 25.84 14.83
C GLY A 648 31.22 27.31 14.43
N TYR A 649 30.23 27.69 13.61
CA TYR A 649 29.96 29.09 13.23
C TYR A 649 29.15 29.83 14.31
N LEU A 650 28.42 29.08 15.14
CA LEU A 650 27.67 29.61 16.27
C LEU A 650 28.07 28.89 17.56
N THR A 651 28.17 29.62 18.67
CA THR A 651 28.25 29.00 20.00
C THR A 651 26.91 28.43 20.42
N ASP A 652 26.91 27.57 21.46
CA ASP A 652 25.68 27.02 22.01
C ASP A 652 24.69 28.10 22.43
N ASP A 653 25.16 29.16 23.09
CA ASP A 653 24.33 30.30 23.51
C ASP A 653 23.77 31.10 22.34
N GLN A 654 24.56 31.29 21.27
CA GLN A 654 24.11 31.98 20.06
C GLN A 654 23.05 31.12 19.30
N ALA A 655 23.25 29.84 19.18
CA ALA A 655 22.28 28.94 18.57
C ALA A 655 20.97 28.88 19.38
N ALA A 656 21.10 28.75 20.72
CA ALA A 656 19.95 28.77 21.63
C ALA A 656 19.21 30.14 21.58
N ALA A 657 19.90 31.24 21.43
CA ALA A 657 19.28 32.56 21.30
C ALA A 657 18.48 32.71 20.01
N LEU A 658 18.91 32.09 18.91
CA LEU A 658 18.13 32.03 17.64
C LEU A 658 16.89 31.18 17.81
N ASP A 659 16.96 30.07 18.54
CA ASP A 659 15.82 29.21 18.83
C ASP A 659 14.85 29.89 19.82
N VAL A 660 15.33 30.61 20.84
CA VAL A 660 14.54 31.30 21.87
C VAL A 660 13.92 32.60 21.36
N ALA A 661 14.60 33.34 20.45
CA ALA A 661 14.04 34.57 19.89
C ALA A 661 12.69 34.37 19.16
N GLY A 662 12.39 33.13 18.73
CA GLY A 662 11.08 32.74 18.23
C GLY A 662 10.03 32.45 19.32
N ALA A 663 10.46 32.24 20.58
CA ALA A 663 9.57 31.78 21.68
C ALA A 663 9.04 32.91 22.59
N HIS A 664 9.55 34.13 22.51
CA HIS A 664 9.12 35.26 23.36
C HIS A 664 7.84 35.98 22.88
N GLY A 665 6.94 35.27 22.17
CA GLY A 665 5.61 35.80 21.81
C GLY A 665 4.53 35.75 22.89
N ASP A 666 4.78 35.20 24.07
CA ASP A 666 3.74 34.93 25.08
C ASP A 666 3.59 36.02 26.17
N THR A 667 4.17 37.19 26.00
CA THR A 667 4.01 38.30 26.96
C THR A 667 3.56 39.61 26.30
N VAL A 668 2.51 39.58 25.49
CA VAL A 668 1.66 40.78 25.28
C VAL A 668 0.21 40.31 25.31
N ALA A 669 -0.49 40.71 26.36
CA ALA A 669 -1.88 40.41 26.72
C ALA A 669 -2.90 40.86 25.66
#